data_9ce6d9357a1f7ae74d77c5568474c642
#
_entry.id   9ce6d9357a1f7ae74d77c5568474c642
#
_cell.length_a   1.000
_cell.length_b   1.000
_cell.length_c   1.000
_cell.angle_alpha   90.00
_cell.angle_beta   90.00
_cell.angle_gamma   90.00
#
_symmetry.space_group_name_H-M   'P 1'
#
loop_
_entity.id
_entity.type
_entity.pdbx_description
1 polymer ?
#
loop_
_entity_poly.entity_id
_entity_poly.type
_entity_poly.pdbx_seq_one_letter_code
_entity_poly.pdbx_strand_id
1 'polypeptide(L)'
;MLNLKNSLLVGASVSAFAMIAAPALAQQTTAQQAETVIVTGTRVQGMTAADSAAPIQVLGTDALQHGTGSTDLRQQLGSTVPSFTAQQFGNDTANLTLSASLRGLSPNDTLVLVNGHRRHYSANLHVDGGFGSGSSSADLSLIPSAAIDHVEVLLDGAAAQYGTDAIAGVVNIILKNKSSGGSLSANVGDYYDRGGFSGGNAKGEKYDVSYGMGLPLFDKGFADFTVQKQYQNFSQFGGADERMVNAANQPVGQNTVTGVGSNGVATLSTLGNGIPNNLVGGTIGYPRDNAIDGNLEYQLTSGELNAGYDFSDNFSIYAFGTIGHKFGKSMENYRLPNQIVATMGSNQPCSASNPDGYNTGSSTADGLKASCNGPFALRTASGFSALPGTPGAGLNPATGQVISTGQAGNLFSSQMINAQNGQLIPSATGETALGTSPELVLYPKGFRPMEVIKEDDYQYNIGEKFNLAGWAFDADVGYGKDINNVYTWNSGNRTLFIDTHATPLNFYDGSFSASQFTGTIDATHPFNIGMASPLTVAIGAEAREDTYGIGEGDPLASYKEGAQSFPGFPASGSGVHSRKNYAGYIDFAVAPIEQLQLDVAGRVEHYTDFGDTEIGKVTARYDITPQYAIRGTVSTGFRAPTLAEEFYTAVNVSPTSATLQLPADSAAANLMGLSNLKPESSTSYSLGIVAHPLDDLSATVDVYSIAIGNRIVNSATVNATGSAGDIIAPSIVFPAIALAGVTLDPTATSAGVTAFLNGISTLTQGVDVTVNYPTDFGDYGLVNWTLAGNYNTIHVGRLAPPPAVLLASNPNATFFDSFSVFGFEHQTPNIRVNLTADWTLDEWGATVRETLWGPRHAYTGPNNSENIPNDQAGVGITDLEGRYNITDQLQLAIGANNVFNIHPDINGAAPDCANLPAGTIIKAGGSCKQGPNQANGEVQTNGNGQVYQTPIGGFFDPNGGYYYARVTYNF
;
A
#
# COMPACT_ATOMS: atom_id res chain seq x y z
N MET A 1 31.88 13.99 8.19
CA MET A 1 32.88 12.95 8.54
C MET A 1 32.37 12.00 9.64
N LEU A 2 31.10 11.60 9.61
CA LEU A 2 30.56 10.67 10.63
C LEU A 2 29.82 9.45 10.03
N ASN A 3 29.77 9.29 8.72
CA ASN A 3 29.07 8.18 8.09
C ASN A 3 29.96 7.02 7.58
N LEU A 4 31.28 7.10 7.82
CA LEU A 4 32.21 6.05 7.35
C LEU A 4 32.34 4.85 8.33
N LYS A 5 31.87 5.00 9.56
CA LYS A 5 32.01 3.93 10.58
C LYS A 5 30.94 2.82 10.47
N ASN A 6 29.77 3.13 9.95
CA ASN A 6 28.71 2.11 9.81
C ASN A 6 28.87 1.27 8.54
N SER A 7 29.52 1.81 7.49
CA SER A 7 29.80 1.06 6.27
C SER A 7 30.96 0.05 6.43
N LEU A 8 31.84 0.26 7.40
CA LEU A 8 32.98 -0.65 7.66
C LEU A 8 32.60 -1.84 8.56
N LEU A 9 31.50 -1.76 9.31
CA LEU A 9 31.03 -2.88 10.14
C LEU A 9 30.29 -3.95 9.32
N VAL A 10 29.72 -3.61 8.19
CA VAL A 10 29.11 -4.56 7.25
C VAL A 10 30.20 -5.30 6.45
N GLY A 11 31.31 -4.62 6.11
CA GLY A 11 32.44 -5.25 5.44
C GLY A 11 33.21 -6.26 6.27
N ALA A 12 33.23 -6.11 7.62
CA ALA A 12 33.97 -6.99 8.50
C ALA A 12 33.21 -8.29 8.87
N SER A 13 31.90 -8.30 8.77
CA SER A 13 31.09 -9.51 9.02
C SER A 13 31.06 -10.48 7.84
N VAL A 14 31.31 -10.03 6.62
CA VAL A 14 31.39 -10.87 5.43
C VAL A 14 32.70 -11.65 5.36
N SER A 15 33.78 -11.13 5.94
CA SER A 15 35.12 -11.77 5.91
C SER A 15 35.28 -12.95 6.88
N ALA A 16 34.36 -13.15 7.83
CA ALA A 16 34.47 -14.20 8.85
C ALA A 16 33.81 -15.55 8.45
N PHE A 17 32.99 -15.57 7.40
CA PHE A 17 32.26 -16.77 6.96
C PHE A 17 32.90 -17.55 5.78
N ALA A 18 34.04 -17.09 5.27
CA ALA A 18 34.68 -17.67 4.06
C ALA A 18 35.55 -18.91 4.32
N MET A 19 35.48 -19.56 5.49
CA MET A 19 36.46 -20.64 5.82
C MET A 19 35.85 -22.02 6.11
N ILE A 20 34.65 -22.33 5.65
CA ILE A 20 34.19 -23.74 5.70
C ILE A 20 33.45 -24.07 4.39
N ALA A 21 34.17 -24.44 3.34
CA ALA A 21 33.60 -25.15 2.22
C ALA A 21 34.59 -26.19 1.70
N ALA A 22 34.28 -27.45 1.89
CA ALA A 22 34.94 -28.55 1.16
C ALA A 22 34.22 -28.69 -0.22
N PRO A 23 34.96 -28.90 -1.32
CA PRO A 23 34.34 -28.96 -2.63
C PRO A 23 33.62 -30.30 -2.83
N ALA A 24 32.31 -30.23 -3.07
CA ALA A 24 31.53 -31.31 -3.67
C ALA A 24 31.55 -31.11 -5.19
N LEU A 25 32.03 -32.10 -5.91
CA LEU A 25 32.03 -32.14 -7.39
C LEU A 25 30.58 -32.29 -7.88
N ALA A 26 29.99 -31.23 -8.38
CA ALA A 26 28.71 -31.29 -9.07
C ALA A 26 28.96 -31.60 -10.57
N GLN A 27 28.27 -32.59 -11.06
CA GLN A 27 28.24 -33.00 -12.45
C GLN A 27 27.29 -32.10 -13.24
N GLN A 28 27.78 -31.35 -14.22
CA GLN A 28 26.94 -30.58 -15.15
C GLN A 28 26.10 -31.55 -15.99
N THR A 29 24.80 -31.49 -15.81
CA THR A 29 23.84 -31.93 -16.80
C THR A 29 23.31 -30.69 -17.52
N THR A 30 23.43 -30.66 -18.84
CA THR A 30 22.72 -29.70 -19.71
C THR A 30 21.25 -29.83 -19.38
N ALA A 31 20.72 -28.87 -18.65
CA ALA A 31 19.31 -28.80 -18.29
C ALA A 31 18.54 -28.39 -19.55
N GLN A 32 17.97 -29.35 -20.23
CA GLN A 32 16.74 -29.15 -20.96
C GLN A 32 15.76 -28.62 -19.91
N GLN A 33 15.24 -27.42 -20.13
CA GLN A 33 14.25 -26.82 -19.21
C GLN A 33 13.06 -27.81 -19.16
N ALA A 34 12.98 -28.61 -18.11
CA ALA A 34 11.84 -29.48 -17.90
C ALA A 34 10.62 -28.55 -17.73
N GLU A 35 9.58 -28.74 -18.55
CA GLU A 35 8.32 -28.00 -18.37
C GLU A 35 7.85 -28.16 -16.92
N THR A 36 7.71 -27.03 -16.23
CA THR A 36 7.31 -27.01 -14.82
C THR A 36 5.87 -27.51 -14.72
N VAL A 37 5.67 -28.57 -13.94
CA VAL A 37 4.34 -29.10 -13.65
C VAL A 37 3.60 -28.08 -12.77
N ILE A 38 2.42 -27.66 -13.22
CA ILE A 38 1.58 -26.71 -12.47
C ILE A 38 0.75 -27.46 -11.42
N VAL A 39 0.46 -26.76 -10.33
CA VAL A 39 -0.43 -27.24 -9.26
C VAL A 39 -1.68 -26.35 -9.12
N THR A 40 -1.70 -25.16 -9.74
CA THR A 40 -2.79 -24.20 -9.65
C THR A 40 -3.80 -24.39 -10.78
N GLY A 41 -5.10 -24.30 -10.46
CA GLY A 41 -6.17 -24.33 -11.46
C GLY A 41 -6.48 -25.67 -12.07
N THR A 42 -5.85 -26.75 -11.60
CA THR A 42 -6.13 -28.13 -12.03
C THR A 42 -6.02 -29.08 -10.85
N ARG A 43 -6.78 -30.19 -10.91
CA ARG A 43 -6.67 -31.33 -9.98
C ARG A 43 -6.02 -32.55 -10.66
N VAL A 44 -5.62 -32.39 -11.90
CA VAL A 44 -4.92 -33.44 -12.68
C VAL A 44 -3.43 -33.31 -12.42
N GLN A 45 -2.81 -34.36 -11.88
CA GLN A 45 -1.36 -34.38 -11.61
C GLN A 45 -0.53 -34.43 -12.89
N GLY A 46 0.59 -33.71 -12.90
CA GLY A 46 1.56 -33.77 -14.00
C GLY A 46 1.19 -32.90 -15.22
N MET A 47 0.24 -31.98 -15.10
CA MET A 47 -0.13 -31.04 -16.15
C MET A 47 0.86 -29.89 -16.26
N THR A 48 1.17 -29.46 -17.48
CA THR A 48 2.00 -28.26 -17.73
C THR A 48 1.12 -27.03 -17.95
N ALA A 49 1.69 -25.82 -17.89
CA ALA A 49 0.95 -24.59 -18.16
C ALA A 49 0.43 -24.54 -19.60
N ALA A 50 1.17 -25.10 -20.56
CA ALA A 50 0.78 -25.19 -21.96
C ALA A 50 -0.44 -26.10 -22.18
N ASP A 51 -0.56 -27.17 -21.39
CA ASP A 51 -1.65 -28.13 -21.46
C ASP A 51 -2.88 -27.74 -20.65
N SER A 52 -2.75 -26.70 -19.82
CA SER A 52 -3.84 -26.25 -18.94
C SER A 52 -5.05 -25.74 -19.73
N ALA A 53 -6.23 -26.14 -19.29
CA ALA A 53 -7.49 -25.62 -19.78
C ALA A 53 -7.76 -24.17 -19.30
N ALA A 54 -7.09 -23.72 -18.25
CA ALA A 54 -7.15 -22.35 -17.73
C ALA A 54 -5.88 -21.55 -18.07
N PRO A 55 -5.93 -20.21 -18.24
CA PRO A 55 -4.78 -19.38 -18.52
C PRO A 55 -3.88 -19.27 -17.28
N ILE A 56 -2.70 -19.89 -17.32
CA ILE A 56 -1.69 -19.87 -16.27
C ILE A 56 -0.37 -19.36 -16.81
N GLN A 57 0.31 -18.50 -16.05
CA GLN A 57 1.68 -18.09 -16.26
C GLN A 57 2.55 -18.66 -15.15
N VAL A 58 3.65 -19.33 -15.52
CA VAL A 58 4.63 -19.85 -14.58
C VAL A 58 5.89 -18.99 -14.68
N LEU A 59 6.32 -18.44 -13.57
CA LEU A 59 7.44 -17.52 -13.46
C LEU A 59 8.53 -18.15 -12.59
N GLY A 60 9.52 -18.76 -13.20
CA GLY A 60 10.67 -19.30 -12.49
C GLY A 60 11.55 -18.21 -11.87
N THR A 61 12.50 -18.62 -11.04
CA THR A 61 13.42 -17.72 -10.33
C THR A 61 14.13 -16.74 -11.28
N ASP A 62 14.59 -17.20 -12.45
CA ASP A 62 15.28 -16.35 -13.42
C ASP A 62 14.37 -15.27 -14.00
N ALA A 63 13.12 -15.62 -14.36
CA ALA A 63 12.14 -14.66 -14.87
C ALA A 63 11.79 -13.57 -13.83
N LEU A 64 11.82 -13.90 -12.54
CA LEU A 64 11.57 -12.97 -11.44
C LEU A 64 12.79 -12.08 -11.14
N GLN A 65 14.00 -12.59 -11.23
CA GLN A 65 15.22 -11.91 -10.80
C GLN A 65 15.95 -11.16 -11.92
N HIS A 66 15.93 -11.68 -13.17
CA HIS A 66 16.68 -11.08 -14.27
C HIS A 66 16.06 -9.77 -14.74
N GLY A 67 16.89 -8.73 -14.88
CA GLY A 67 16.47 -7.40 -15.30
C GLY A 67 15.63 -6.66 -14.25
N THR A 68 15.63 -7.12 -12.99
CA THR A 68 15.00 -6.40 -11.88
C THR A 68 16.03 -6.10 -10.80
N GLY A 69 16.16 -4.83 -10.40
CA GLY A 69 17.02 -4.42 -9.30
C GLY A 69 16.37 -4.64 -7.93
N SER A 70 15.14 -5.11 -7.90
CA SER A 70 14.35 -5.27 -6.68
C SER A 70 14.25 -6.73 -6.27
N THR A 71 14.36 -6.96 -4.96
CA THR A 71 14.07 -8.23 -4.31
C THR A 71 12.66 -8.27 -3.70
N ASP A 72 11.86 -7.23 -3.91
CA ASP A 72 10.45 -7.17 -3.58
C ASP A 72 9.64 -7.99 -4.60
N LEU A 73 8.99 -9.07 -4.13
CA LEU A 73 8.21 -9.97 -4.98
C LEU A 73 7.13 -9.25 -5.79
N ARG A 74 6.48 -8.24 -5.21
CA ARG A 74 5.47 -7.45 -5.91
C ARG A 74 6.06 -6.71 -7.12
N GLN A 75 7.24 -6.10 -6.96
CA GLN A 75 7.92 -5.41 -8.07
C GLN A 75 8.41 -6.41 -9.12
N GLN A 76 8.87 -7.58 -8.71
CA GLN A 76 9.25 -8.67 -9.61
C GLN A 76 8.05 -9.15 -10.44
N LEU A 77 6.92 -9.44 -9.80
CA LEU A 77 5.67 -9.79 -10.48
C LEU A 77 5.18 -8.66 -11.38
N GLY A 78 5.17 -7.44 -10.86
CA GLY A 78 4.80 -6.25 -11.62
C GLY A 78 5.65 -6.02 -12.86
N SER A 79 6.94 -6.34 -12.84
CA SER A 79 7.80 -6.20 -14.02
C SER A 79 7.62 -7.32 -15.06
N THR A 80 7.00 -8.45 -14.68
CA THR A 80 6.91 -9.64 -15.51
C THR A 80 5.50 -9.88 -16.04
N VAL A 81 4.46 -9.67 -15.20
CA VAL A 81 3.06 -9.89 -15.53
C VAL A 81 2.35 -8.56 -15.83
N PRO A 82 2.00 -8.24 -17.10
CA PRO A 82 1.41 -6.96 -17.45
C PRO A 82 0.05 -6.68 -16.78
N SER A 83 -0.74 -7.70 -16.51
CA SER A 83 -2.02 -7.57 -15.81
C SER A 83 -1.88 -7.38 -14.29
N PHE A 84 -0.66 -7.52 -13.74
CA PHE A 84 -0.37 -7.32 -12.32
C PHE A 84 0.00 -5.87 -12.04
N THR A 85 -0.67 -5.25 -11.08
CA THR A 85 -0.37 -3.88 -10.64
C THR A 85 0.48 -3.93 -9.37
N ALA A 86 1.69 -3.34 -9.47
CA ALA A 86 2.65 -3.25 -8.37
C ALA A 86 2.74 -1.84 -7.76
N GLN A 87 1.73 -1.02 -7.97
CA GLN A 87 1.74 0.39 -7.59
C GLN A 87 1.70 0.57 -6.07
N GLN A 88 2.43 1.57 -5.58
CA GLN A 88 2.26 2.11 -4.23
C GLN A 88 1.16 3.18 -4.22
N PHE A 89 0.39 3.23 -3.15
CA PHE A 89 -0.80 4.07 -3.06
C PHE A 89 -0.67 5.04 -1.88
N GLY A 90 -0.64 6.35 -2.16
CA GLY A 90 -0.70 7.40 -1.16
C GLY A 90 0.54 7.53 -0.26
N ASN A 91 0.41 8.30 0.80
CA ASN A 91 1.46 8.58 1.79
C ASN A 91 1.09 8.07 3.19
N ASP A 92 0.22 7.08 3.29
CA ASP A 92 -0.19 6.45 4.54
C ASP A 92 0.52 5.11 4.79
N THR A 93 0.21 4.47 5.91
CA THR A 93 0.78 3.16 6.28
C THR A 93 0.35 2.03 5.34
N ALA A 94 -0.74 2.19 4.58
CA ALA A 94 -1.19 1.19 3.61
C ALA A 94 -0.17 0.97 2.48
N ASN A 95 0.68 1.96 2.19
CA ASN A 95 1.79 1.80 1.26
C ASN A 95 2.87 0.82 1.72
N LEU A 96 2.88 0.47 2.99
CA LEU A 96 3.79 -0.50 3.55
C LEU A 96 3.26 -1.94 3.42
N THR A 97 2.00 -2.12 3.01
CA THR A 97 1.41 -3.42 2.69
C THR A 97 1.47 -3.66 1.18
N LEU A 98 2.26 -4.63 0.77
CA LEU A 98 2.57 -4.89 -0.63
C LEU A 98 1.71 -6.03 -1.17
N SER A 99 0.51 -5.70 -1.62
CA SER A 99 -0.53 -6.65 -2.06
C SER A 99 -0.47 -6.98 -3.54
N ALA A 100 -1.09 -8.11 -3.92
CA ALA A 100 -1.33 -8.50 -5.30
C ALA A 100 -2.61 -7.86 -5.85
N SER A 101 -2.56 -7.31 -7.05
CA SER A 101 -3.74 -6.85 -7.78
C SER A 101 -3.65 -7.28 -9.23
N LEU A 102 -4.66 -7.96 -9.72
CA LEU A 102 -4.72 -8.44 -11.11
C LEU A 102 -5.82 -7.70 -11.89
N ARG A 103 -5.53 -7.42 -13.17
CA ARG A 103 -6.52 -6.87 -14.13
C ARG A 103 -7.19 -5.58 -13.67
N GLY A 104 -6.48 -4.76 -12.84
CA GLY A 104 -7.00 -3.51 -12.30
C GLY A 104 -8.15 -3.67 -11.29
N LEU A 105 -8.39 -4.89 -10.79
CA LEU A 105 -9.37 -5.16 -9.74
C LEU A 105 -8.77 -4.90 -8.35
N SER A 106 -9.62 -4.89 -7.31
CA SER A 106 -9.14 -4.74 -5.93
C SER A 106 -8.13 -5.82 -5.58
N PRO A 107 -7.09 -5.52 -4.79
CA PRO A 107 -6.23 -6.57 -4.24
C PRO A 107 -7.00 -7.66 -3.47
N ASN A 108 -8.14 -7.32 -2.86
CA ASN A 108 -9.01 -8.30 -2.20
C ASN A 108 -9.69 -9.30 -3.18
N ASP A 109 -9.69 -9.01 -4.48
CA ASP A 109 -10.22 -9.90 -5.51
C ASP A 109 -9.19 -10.91 -6.04
N THR A 110 -7.94 -10.84 -5.54
CA THR A 110 -6.83 -11.73 -5.93
C THR A 110 -6.43 -12.61 -4.76
N LEU A 111 -6.60 -13.92 -4.92
CA LEU A 111 -6.20 -14.88 -3.89
C LEU A 111 -4.69 -15.13 -3.95
N VAL A 112 -4.03 -15.07 -2.79
CA VAL A 112 -2.63 -15.45 -2.63
C VAL A 112 -2.53 -16.80 -1.92
N LEU A 113 -1.76 -17.71 -2.51
CA LEU A 113 -1.44 -19.02 -1.94
C LEU A 113 0.07 -19.17 -1.74
N VAL A 114 0.46 -19.99 -0.78
CA VAL A 114 1.82 -20.49 -0.58
C VAL A 114 1.78 -22.00 -0.58
N ASN A 115 2.49 -22.66 -1.49
CA ASN A 115 2.44 -24.12 -1.70
C ASN A 115 1.01 -24.65 -1.89
N GLY A 116 0.11 -23.86 -2.50
CA GLY A 116 -1.29 -24.22 -2.70
C GLY A 116 -2.24 -23.93 -1.52
N HIS A 117 -1.73 -23.45 -0.40
CA HIS A 117 -2.51 -23.13 0.81
C HIS A 117 -2.68 -21.62 0.97
N ARG A 118 -3.86 -21.19 1.42
CA ARG A 118 -4.23 -19.78 1.55
C ARG A 118 -3.26 -19.00 2.45
N ARG A 119 -2.78 -17.87 1.96
CA ARG A 119 -2.08 -16.86 2.76
C ARG A 119 -3.12 -16.00 3.51
N HIS A 120 -2.90 -15.76 4.80
CA HIS A 120 -3.78 -14.91 5.60
C HIS A 120 -3.79 -13.44 5.14
N TYR A 121 -4.82 -12.70 5.53
CA TYR A 121 -4.94 -11.27 5.27
C TYR A 121 -3.93 -10.45 6.09
N SER A 122 -3.57 -9.27 5.57
CA SER A 122 -2.90 -8.24 6.36
C SER A 122 -3.87 -7.60 7.36
N ALA A 123 -3.35 -7.19 8.50
CA ALA A 123 -4.08 -6.40 9.48
C ALA A 123 -4.31 -4.95 9.00
N ASN A 124 -3.49 -4.48 8.08
CA ASN A 124 -3.53 -3.11 7.58
C ASN A 124 -4.64 -2.96 6.52
N LEU A 125 -5.50 -1.95 6.71
CA LEU A 125 -6.58 -1.62 5.78
C LEU A 125 -6.26 -0.32 5.05
N HIS A 126 -6.32 -0.33 3.72
CA HIS A 126 -6.19 0.87 2.92
C HIS A 126 -7.51 1.67 2.94
N VAL A 127 -7.51 2.82 3.59
CA VAL A 127 -8.72 3.65 3.75
C VAL A 127 -8.74 4.89 2.88
N ASP A 128 -7.58 5.37 2.42
CA ASP A 128 -7.50 6.51 1.52
C ASP A 128 -8.22 6.23 0.20
N GLY A 129 -8.78 7.29 -0.37
CA GLY A 129 -9.50 7.18 -1.64
C GLY A 129 -8.55 6.81 -2.78
N GLY A 130 -9.08 6.09 -3.78
CA GLY A 130 -8.36 5.69 -4.98
C GLY A 130 -8.26 4.18 -5.15
N PHE A 131 -7.29 3.76 -5.95
CA PHE A 131 -7.06 2.35 -6.25
C PHE A 131 -6.65 1.58 -4.98
N GLY A 132 -7.32 0.46 -4.74
CA GLY A 132 -7.07 -0.38 -3.58
C GLY A 132 -7.78 0.05 -2.29
N SER A 133 -8.56 1.14 -2.29
CA SER A 133 -9.36 1.53 -1.12
C SER A 133 -10.26 0.39 -0.66
N GLY A 134 -10.23 0.08 0.64
CA GLY A 134 -10.88 -1.10 1.24
C GLY A 134 -10.06 -2.38 1.20
N SER A 135 -8.83 -2.37 0.65
CA SER A 135 -8.02 -3.58 0.61
C SER A 135 -7.30 -3.87 1.92
N SER A 136 -7.34 -5.14 2.32
CA SER A 136 -6.57 -5.73 3.42
C SER A 136 -6.00 -7.11 3.02
N SER A 137 -5.67 -7.27 1.74
CA SER A 137 -5.18 -8.54 1.21
C SER A 137 -3.78 -8.91 1.71
N ALA A 138 -3.34 -10.12 1.43
CA ALA A 138 -2.04 -10.64 1.88
C ALA A 138 -0.87 -9.73 1.48
N ASP A 139 0.06 -9.50 2.40
CA ASP A 139 1.32 -8.80 2.12
C ASP A 139 2.36 -9.75 1.53
N LEU A 140 2.69 -9.52 0.26
CA LEU A 140 3.70 -10.32 -0.47
C LEU A 140 5.13 -10.04 -0.02
N SER A 141 5.41 -8.87 0.57
CA SER A 141 6.78 -8.49 0.96
C SER A 141 7.32 -9.34 2.11
N LEU A 142 6.41 -9.90 2.92
CA LEU A 142 6.76 -10.70 4.09
C LEU A 142 7.20 -12.14 3.74
N ILE A 143 7.07 -12.53 2.46
CA ILE A 143 7.57 -13.79 1.92
C ILE A 143 8.95 -13.54 1.30
N PRO A 144 10.03 -14.15 1.81
CA PRO A 144 11.36 -13.94 1.26
C PRO A 144 11.42 -14.35 -0.21
N SER A 145 11.72 -13.43 -1.12
CA SER A 145 11.80 -13.75 -2.55
C SER A 145 12.91 -14.78 -2.86
N ALA A 146 13.94 -14.85 -2.03
CA ALA A 146 15.01 -15.83 -2.13
C ALA A 146 14.54 -17.27 -1.80
N ALA A 147 13.41 -17.44 -1.13
CA ALA A 147 12.80 -18.75 -0.81
C ALA A 147 11.96 -19.31 -1.96
N ILE A 148 11.67 -18.52 -2.99
CA ILE A 148 10.72 -18.88 -4.04
C ILE A 148 11.41 -19.72 -5.11
N ASP A 149 10.80 -20.85 -5.46
CA ASP A 149 11.17 -21.66 -6.61
C ASP A 149 10.55 -21.08 -7.88
N HIS A 150 9.23 -20.92 -7.87
CA HIS A 150 8.48 -20.26 -8.94
C HIS A 150 7.15 -19.71 -8.43
N VAL A 151 6.53 -18.89 -9.25
CA VAL A 151 5.18 -18.36 -8.99
C VAL A 151 4.25 -18.76 -10.13
N GLU A 152 3.10 -19.31 -9.78
CA GLU A 152 2.02 -19.62 -10.71
C GLU A 152 0.95 -18.52 -10.62
N VAL A 153 0.69 -17.84 -11.72
CA VAL A 153 -0.34 -16.80 -11.80
C VAL A 153 -1.48 -17.32 -12.67
N LEU A 154 -2.57 -17.72 -12.02
CA LEU A 154 -3.80 -18.13 -12.69
C LEU A 154 -4.63 -16.90 -13.02
N LEU A 155 -4.80 -16.63 -14.30
CA LEU A 155 -5.55 -15.49 -14.83
C LEU A 155 -7.00 -15.89 -15.17
N ASP A 156 -7.72 -16.47 -14.22
CA ASP A 156 -9.11 -16.87 -14.38
C ASP A 156 -9.83 -16.92 -13.02
N GLY A 157 -11.16 -16.83 -13.02
CA GLY A 157 -11.95 -17.03 -11.80
C GLY A 157 -11.80 -18.44 -11.29
N ALA A 158 -11.42 -18.59 -10.03
CA ALA A 158 -11.10 -19.88 -9.41
C ALA A 158 -11.80 -20.12 -8.06
N ALA A 159 -12.85 -19.36 -7.78
CA ALA A 159 -13.55 -19.45 -6.50
C ALA A 159 -14.20 -20.83 -6.25
N ALA A 160 -14.59 -21.56 -7.30
CA ALA A 160 -15.11 -22.92 -7.17
C ALA A 160 -14.07 -23.93 -6.61
N GLN A 161 -12.78 -23.66 -6.85
CA GLN A 161 -11.66 -24.51 -6.40
C GLN A 161 -11.04 -24.03 -5.07
N TYR A 162 -10.96 -22.71 -4.87
CA TYR A 162 -10.21 -22.10 -3.77
C TYR A 162 -11.06 -21.24 -2.81
N GLY A 163 -12.36 -21.04 -3.11
CA GLY A 163 -13.27 -20.24 -2.28
C GLY A 163 -13.20 -18.75 -2.54
N THR A 164 -13.58 -17.96 -1.54
CA THR A 164 -13.63 -16.50 -1.60
C THR A 164 -12.33 -15.88 -2.12
N ASP A 165 -12.42 -14.67 -2.72
CA ASP A 165 -11.33 -13.80 -3.15
C ASP A 165 -10.69 -14.17 -4.51
N ALA A 166 -10.90 -15.38 -5.03
CA ALA A 166 -10.35 -15.79 -6.33
C ALA A 166 -11.23 -15.33 -7.51
N ILE A 167 -11.52 -14.01 -7.59
CA ILE A 167 -12.33 -13.37 -8.64
C ILE A 167 -11.46 -12.96 -9.84
N ALA A 168 -10.40 -12.18 -9.58
CA ALA A 168 -9.47 -11.70 -10.60
C ALA A 168 -8.49 -12.80 -11.05
N GLY A 169 -8.15 -13.69 -10.12
CA GLY A 169 -7.19 -14.75 -10.32
C GLY A 169 -6.58 -15.25 -9.02
N VAL A 170 -5.54 -16.07 -9.17
CA VAL A 170 -4.78 -16.64 -8.04
C VAL A 170 -3.29 -16.43 -8.28
N VAL A 171 -2.56 -16.01 -7.25
CA VAL A 171 -1.10 -15.97 -7.21
C VAL A 171 -0.63 -17.05 -6.25
N ASN A 172 -0.08 -18.15 -6.75
CA ASN A 172 0.42 -19.25 -5.95
C ASN A 172 1.95 -19.23 -5.92
N ILE A 173 2.52 -19.06 -4.74
CA ILE A 173 3.95 -18.97 -4.49
C ILE A 173 4.45 -20.35 -4.08
N ILE A 174 5.27 -20.96 -4.92
CA ILE A 174 5.87 -22.28 -4.64
C ILE A 174 7.23 -22.06 -4.02
N LEU A 175 7.43 -22.61 -2.84
CA LEU A 175 8.67 -22.51 -2.08
C LEU A 175 9.67 -23.56 -2.54
N LYS A 176 10.97 -23.23 -2.41
CA LYS A 176 12.06 -24.18 -2.65
C LYS A 176 11.95 -25.39 -1.72
N ASN A 177 12.33 -26.54 -2.22
CA ASN A 177 12.31 -27.84 -1.51
C ASN A 177 13.64 -28.59 -1.59
N LYS A 178 14.74 -27.84 -1.60
CA LYS A 178 16.08 -28.41 -1.75
C LYS A 178 16.49 -29.19 -0.52
N SER A 179 17.11 -30.35 -0.73
CA SER A 179 17.72 -31.19 0.32
C SER A 179 19.24 -30.98 0.43
N SER A 180 19.84 -30.11 -0.39
CA SER A 180 21.29 -29.82 -0.36
C SER A 180 21.60 -28.56 -1.13
N GLY A 181 22.79 -28.00 -0.88
CA GLY A 181 23.22 -26.76 -1.50
C GLY A 181 22.52 -25.54 -0.91
N GLY A 182 22.85 -24.40 -1.43
CA GLY A 182 22.27 -23.14 -0.96
C GLY A 182 22.77 -21.96 -1.75
N SER A 183 22.35 -20.77 -1.34
CA SER A 183 22.80 -19.53 -1.96
C SER A 183 22.94 -18.42 -0.92
N LEU A 184 23.94 -17.55 -1.13
CA LEU A 184 24.10 -16.28 -0.46
C LEU A 184 24.04 -15.19 -1.53
N SER A 185 23.09 -14.27 -1.43
CA SER A 185 22.99 -13.15 -2.36
C SER A 185 23.01 -11.82 -1.60
N ALA A 186 23.69 -10.83 -2.21
CA ALA A 186 23.70 -9.46 -1.73
C ALA A 186 23.41 -8.53 -2.91
N ASN A 187 22.42 -7.65 -2.74
CA ASN A 187 22.03 -6.67 -3.73
C ASN A 187 22.10 -5.26 -3.12
N VAL A 188 22.65 -4.30 -3.87
CA VAL A 188 22.70 -2.88 -3.48
C VAL A 188 22.33 -2.03 -4.67
N GLY A 189 21.61 -0.96 -4.45
CA GLY A 189 21.26 -0.03 -5.51
C GLY A 189 20.83 1.33 -4.99
N ASP A 190 20.70 2.27 -5.93
CA ASP A 190 20.39 3.65 -5.65
C ASP A 190 19.79 4.33 -6.89
N TYR A 191 19.01 5.39 -6.69
CA TYR A 191 18.47 6.17 -7.80
C TYR A 191 19.54 7.11 -8.40
N TYR A 192 19.46 7.29 -9.72
CA TYR A 192 20.37 8.18 -10.46
C TYR A 192 20.14 9.64 -10.07
N ASP A 193 18.89 10.04 -10.02
CA ASP A 193 18.52 11.41 -9.69
C ASP A 193 18.30 11.55 -8.18
N ARG A 194 19.33 11.99 -7.49
CA ARG A 194 19.30 12.18 -6.02
C ARG A 194 18.64 13.47 -5.58
N GLY A 195 18.17 14.28 -6.50
CA GLY A 195 17.81 15.66 -6.20
C GLY A 195 16.37 16.04 -6.45
N GLY A 196 15.61 15.21 -7.12
CA GLY A 196 14.30 15.65 -7.59
C GLY A 196 14.42 17.02 -8.29
N PHE A 197 13.33 17.73 -8.42
CA PHE A 197 13.30 19.07 -9.05
C PHE A 197 14.06 20.17 -8.28
N SER A 198 14.47 19.95 -7.06
CA SER A 198 14.97 20.98 -6.16
C SER A 198 16.40 20.79 -5.67
N GLY A 199 17.10 19.75 -6.10
CA GLY A 199 18.46 19.47 -5.66
C GLY A 199 18.58 19.09 -4.17
N GLY A 200 17.48 18.59 -3.59
CA GLY A 200 17.44 18.09 -2.22
C GLY A 200 18.25 16.79 -2.04
N ASN A 201 18.48 16.41 -0.79
CA ASN A 201 19.16 15.16 -0.46
C ASN A 201 18.21 13.97 -0.65
N ALA A 202 17.75 13.74 -1.88
CA ALA A 202 16.98 12.55 -2.17
C ALA A 202 17.85 11.34 -1.84
N LYS A 203 17.34 10.55 -0.94
CA LYS A 203 17.86 9.26 -0.57
C LYS A 203 17.05 8.24 -1.36
N GLY A 204 17.39 7.01 -1.33
CA GLY A 204 16.68 5.98 -2.08
C GLY A 204 17.50 4.72 -2.13
N GLU A 205 18.59 4.71 -1.34
CA GLU A 205 19.47 3.56 -1.26
C GLU A 205 18.66 2.34 -0.81
N LYS A 206 18.86 1.25 -1.53
CA LYS A 206 18.31 -0.06 -1.17
C LYS A 206 19.44 -1.05 -1.00
N TYR A 207 19.32 -1.93 -0.04
CA TYR A 207 20.14 -3.12 0.06
C TYR A 207 19.34 -4.32 0.53
N ASP A 208 19.73 -5.46 0.04
CA ASP A 208 19.18 -6.75 0.39
C ASP A 208 20.29 -7.75 0.59
N VAL A 209 20.15 -8.60 1.60
CA VAL A 209 21.02 -9.76 1.79
C VAL A 209 20.12 -10.95 2.11
N SER A 210 20.30 -12.03 1.36
CA SER A 210 19.58 -13.28 1.57
C SER A 210 20.52 -14.46 1.67
N TYR A 211 20.15 -15.40 2.54
CA TYR A 211 20.83 -16.68 2.70
C TYR A 211 19.79 -17.78 2.70
N GLY A 212 19.96 -18.76 1.82
CA GLY A 212 19.09 -19.94 1.75
C GLY A 212 19.94 -21.21 1.70
N MET A 213 19.44 -22.27 2.34
CA MET A 213 20.14 -23.56 2.37
C MET A 213 19.15 -24.72 2.49
N GLY A 214 19.32 -25.70 1.62
CA GLY A 214 18.66 -27.00 1.73
C GLY A 214 19.45 -27.99 2.55
N LEU A 215 18.77 -28.74 3.40
CA LEU A 215 19.35 -29.79 4.23
C LEU A 215 18.59 -31.10 4.00
N PRO A 216 19.27 -32.25 3.93
CA PRO A 216 18.58 -33.51 3.89
C PRO A 216 17.99 -33.84 5.28
N LEU A 217 16.74 -34.24 5.34
CA LEU A 217 16.13 -34.86 6.50
C LEU A 217 16.21 -36.37 6.35
N PHE A 218 17.15 -36.96 7.07
CA PHE A 218 17.46 -38.39 6.97
C PHE A 218 17.67 -38.82 5.50
N ASP A 219 17.02 -39.91 5.06
CA ASP A 219 17.21 -40.55 3.76
C ASP A 219 16.15 -40.16 2.71
N LYS A 220 15.00 -39.60 3.16
CA LYS A 220 13.83 -39.35 2.28
C LYS A 220 13.16 -37.98 2.50
N GLY A 221 13.83 -37.07 3.13
CA GLY A 221 13.25 -35.76 3.42
C GLY A 221 14.16 -34.61 3.09
N PHE A 222 13.58 -33.42 3.12
CA PHE A 222 14.27 -32.15 2.94
C PHE A 222 13.84 -31.15 3.99
N ALA A 223 14.71 -30.20 4.28
CA ALA A 223 14.39 -28.96 4.97
C ALA A 223 15.13 -27.83 4.26
N ASP A 224 14.40 -26.98 3.60
CA ASP A 224 14.90 -25.74 2.99
C ASP A 224 14.57 -24.57 3.89
N PHE A 225 15.53 -23.71 4.17
CA PHE A 225 15.26 -22.49 4.94
C PHE A 225 15.93 -21.29 4.31
N THR A 226 15.28 -20.15 4.39
CA THR A 226 15.75 -18.89 3.86
C THR A 226 15.60 -17.79 4.91
N VAL A 227 16.62 -16.93 5.00
CA VAL A 227 16.55 -15.68 5.77
C VAL A 227 16.93 -14.52 4.84
N GLN A 228 16.14 -13.45 4.87
CA GLN A 228 16.36 -12.27 4.03
C GLN A 228 16.24 -11.00 4.88
N LYS A 229 17.14 -10.06 4.64
CA LYS A 229 17.07 -8.72 5.23
C LYS A 229 17.11 -7.69 4.13
N GLN A 230 16.08 -6.84 4.13
CA GLN A 230 15.92 -5.75 3.18
C GLN A 230 15.94 -4.40 3.92
N TYR A 231 16.47 -3.40 3.26
CA TYR A 231 16.39 -2.00 3.64
C TYR A 231 16.12 -1.15 2.41
N GLN A 232 15.17 -0.25 2.53
CA GLN A 232 14.91 0.79 1.58
C GLN A 232 14.86 2.12 2.31
N ASN A 233 15.67 3.08 1.89
CA ASN A 233 15.56 4.45 2.37
C ASN A 233 14.42 5.16 1.64
N PHE A 234 13.82 6.17 2.27
CA PHE A 234 12.86 6.99 1.56
C PHE A 234 13.52 7.66 0.35
N SER A 235 12.78 7.79 -0.73
CA SER A 235 13.18 8.65 -1.85
C SER A 235 12.35 9.93 -1.82
N GLN A 236 12.92 11.00 -2.33
CA GLN A 236 12.25 12.28 -2.39
C GLN A 236 12.04 12.69 -3.84
N PHE A 237 10.80 12.59 -4.26
CA PHE A 237 10.32 13.21 -5.48
C PHE A 237 9.30 14.25 -5.07
N GLY A 238 9.64 15.53 -5.23
CA GLY A 238 8.76 16.63 -4.82
C GLY A 238 9.52 17.92 -4.71
N GLY A 239 8.82 19.00 -4.45
CA GLY A 239 9.38 20.34 -4.48
C GLY A 239 8.99 21.19 -3.29
N ALA A 240 9.07 22.49 -3.51
CA ALA A 240 8.67 23.47 -2.51
C ALA A 240 7.14 23.51 -2.38
N ASP A 241 6.67 23.66 -1.17
CA ASP A 241 5.27 23.91 -0.89
C ASP A 241 4.93 25.37 -1.30
N GLU A 242 3.99 25.57 -2.22
CA GLU A 242 3.63 26.93 -2.71
C GLU A 242 2.95 27.79 -1.67
N ARG A 243 2.42 27.22 -0.64
CA ARG A 243 2.02 28.02 0.53
C ARG A 243 3.22 28.76 1.12
N MET A 244 4.43 28.34 0.75
CA MET A 244 5.72 28.81 1.24
C MET A 244 6.49 29.65 0.23
N VAL A 245 6.27 29.43 -1.06
CA VAL A 245 6.98 30.08 -2.15
C VAL A 245 5.98 30.53 -3.23
N ASN A 246 6.25 31.63 -3.85
CA ASN A 246 5.45 32.10 -5.00
C ASN A 246 5.91 31.41 -6.30
N ALA A 247 5.18 31.65 -7.40
CA ALA A 247 5.47 31.12 -8.72
C ALA A 247 6.89 31.47 -9.26
N ALA A 248 7.56 32.48 -8.71
CA ALA A 248 8.94 32.81 -9.02
C ALA A 248 9.93 32.08 -8.10
N ASN A 249 9.48 31.07 -7.34
CA ASN A 249 10.24 30.31 -6.36
C ASN A 249 10.87 31.21 -5.28
N GLN A 250 10.23 32.37 -5.02
CA GLN A 250 10.63 33.27 -3.98
C GLN A 250 9.79 33.08 -2.73
N PRO A 251 10.38 33.21 -1.54
CA PRO A 251 9.64 33.08 -0.31
C PRO A 251 8.41 34.00 -0.29
N VAL A 252 7.22 33.43 -0.05
CA VAL A 252 5.99 34.19 0.15
C VAL A 252 6.01 34.80 1.54
N GLY A 253 6.33 36.04 1.57
CA GLY A 253 6.22 36.77 2.80
C GLY A 253 4.76 37.04 3.17
N GLN A 254 4.50 36.94 4.44
CA GLN A 254 3.16 36.97 5.01
C GLN A 254 2.49 38.30 4.96
N ASN A 255 2.81 39.30 4.49
CA ASN A 255 2.15 40.61 4.69
C ASN A 255 2.00 41.37 3.38
N THR A 256 1.05 40.98 2.56
CA THR A 256 0.46 41.91 1.62
C THR A 256 -0.48 42.80 2.44
N VAL A 257 -0.11 44.08 2.58
CA VAL A 257 -1.00 45.08 3.12
C VAL A 257 -2.20 45.19 2.19
N THR A 258 -3.36 44.67 2.63
CA THR A 258 -4.61 44.71 1.84
C THR A 258 -5.36 46.01 2.04
N GLY A 259 -4.97 46.83 2.99
CA GLY A 259 -5.56 48.14 3.27
C GLY A 259 -4.92 48.78 4.49
N VAL A 260 -5.16 50.07 4.64
CA VAL A 260 -4.86 50.80 5.88
C VAL A 260 -6.18 51.22 6.47
N GLY A 261 -6.48 50.77 7.66
CA GLY A 261 -7.69 51.17 8.40
C GLY A 261 -7.68 52.69 8.68
N SER A 262 -8.85 53.23 8.95
CA SER A 262 -9.00 54.68 9.27
C SER A 262 -8.20 55.13 10.51
N ASN A 263 -7.64 54.19 11.26
CA ASN A 263 -6.75 54.41 12.40
C ASN A 263 -5.26 54.36 12.02
N GLY A 264 -4.92 54.29 10.72
CA GLY A 264 -3.55 54.19 10.23
C GLY A 264 -2.89 52.81 10.43
N VAL A 265 -3.64 51.79 10.90
CA VAL A 265 -3.13 50.44 11.09
C VAL A 265 -3.31 49.65 9.79
N ALA A 266 -2.22 49.08 9.29
CA ALA A 266 -2.26 48.23 8.10
C ALA A 266 -3.08 46.99 8.36
N THR A 267 -4.11 46.74 7.55
CA THR A 267 -4.81 45.47 7.50
C THR A 267 -3.95 44.51 6.70
N LEU A 268 -3.42 43.50 7.34
CA LEU A 268 -2.59 42.51 6.68
C LEU A 268 -3.50 41.41 6.16
N SER A 269 -3.36 41.05 4.87
CA SER A 269 -3.94 39.79 4.43
C SER A 269 -3.23 38.68 5.20
N THR A 270 -3.90 38.01 6.07
CA THR A 270 -3.54 36.71 6.51
C THR A 270 -3.73 35.75 5.30
N LEU A 271 -2.75 35.68 4.44
CA LEU A 271 -2.54 34.44 3.71
C LEU A 271 -2.35 33.39 4.81
N GLY A 272 -3.20 32.38 4.87
CA GLY A 272 -3.40 31.52 6.01
C GLY A 272 -2.24 30.63 6.45
N ASN A 273 -1.00 30.98 6.10
CA ASN A 273 0.17 30.17 6.39
C ASN A 273 0.92 30.51 7.68
N GLY A 274 0.64 31.66 8.31
CA GLY A 274 1.20 32.03 9.63
C GLY A 274 2.73 32.13 9.69
N ILE A 275 3.45 32.12 8.53
CA ILE A 275 4.91 32.12 8.51
C ILE A 275 5.42 33.54 8.47
N PRO A 276 6.22 34.00 9.43
CA PRO A 276 6.89 35.28 9.38
C PRO A 276 7.87 35.36 8.21
N ASN A 277 7.88 36.49 7.50
CA ASN A 277 8.78 36.76 6.36
C ASN A 277 10.25 36.47 6.64
N ASN A 278 10.71 36.69 7.85
CA ASN A 278 12.09 36.47 8.27
C ASN A 278 12.41 34.98 8.49
N LEU A 279 11.41 34.10 8.50
CA LEU A 279 11.60 32.66 8.64
C LEU A 279 11.61 31.93 7.29
N VAL A 280 11.04 32.56 6.27
CA VAL A 280 10.95 31.99 4.93
C VAL A 280 12.24 32.29 4.14
N GLY A 281 13.03 31.27 3.85
CA GLY A 281 14.27 31.39 3.04
C GLY A 281 15.40 32.20 3.67
N GLY A 282 15.28 32.61 4.93
CA GLY A 282 16.25 33.42 5.65
C GLY A 282 17.24 32.64 6.50
N THR A 283 17.93 33.34 7.36
CA THR A 283 19.00 32.87 8.25
C THR A 283 18.65 31.71 9.20
N ILE A 284 17.40 31.24 9.28
CA ILE A 284 16.93 30.21 10.23
C ILE A 284 16.80 28.84 9.56
N GLY A 285 17.16 28.69 8.27
CA GLY A 285 17.16 27.36 7.59
C GLY A 285 15.78 26.73 7.52
N TYR A 286 14.81 27.44 6.96
CA TYR A 286 13.49 26.90 6.66
C TYR A 286 13.61 25.88 5.53
N PRO A 287 13.02 24.68 5.66
CA PRO A 287 13.08 23.69 4.60
C PRO A 287 12.31 24.21 3.38
N ARG A 288 12.98 24.39 2.25
CA ARG A 288 12.34 24.77 0.99
C ARG A 288 11.59 23.60 0.37
N ASP A 289 12.20 22.43 0.42
CA ASP A 289 11.67 21.21 -0.17
C ASP A 289 10.84 20.48 0.88
N ASN A 290 9.56 20.77 0.91
CA ASN A 290 8.64 20.33 1.95
C ASN A 290 7.70 19.26 1.48
N ALA A 291 7.46 19.13 0.17
CA ALA A 291 6.72 18.02 -0.39
C ALA A 291 7.70 16.87 -0.60
N ILE A 292 7.54 15.79 0.15
CA ILE A 292 8.24 14.52 -0.08
C ILE A 292 7.20 13.55 -0.59
N ASP A 293 7.37 13.19 -1.84
CA ASP A 293 6.62 12.14 -2.50
C ASP A 293 7.63 11.16 -3.06
N GLY A 294 7.41 9.88 -2.89
CA GLY A 294 8.38 8.86 -3.31
C GLY A 294 8.23 7.57 -2.51
N ASN A 295 9.25 6.74 -2.56
CA ASN A 295 9.26 5.49 -1.82
C ASN A 295 9.40 5.71 -0.33
N LEU A 296 8.75 4.87 0.45
CA LEU A 296 8.79 4.89 1.90
C LEU A 296 10.09 4.27 2.43
N GLU A 297 10.48 4.68 3.64
CA GLU A 297 11.58 4.00 4.34
C GLU A 297 11.04 2.75 5.03
N TYR A 298 11.68 1.61 4.78
CA TYR A 298 11.40 0.41 5.57
C TYR A 298 12.65 -0.45 5.79
N GLN A 299 12.60 -1.24 6.85
CA GLN A 299 13.50 -2.34 7.15
C GLN A 299 12.65 -3.59 7.33
N LEU A 300 12.99 -4.64 6.61
CA LEU A 300 12.31 -5.93 6.68
C LEU A 300 13.31 -7.03 6.94
N THR A 301 13.02 -7.86 7.94
CA THR A 301 13.71 -9.13 8.13
C THR A 301 12.67 -10.22 8.01
N SER A 302 12.85 -11.13 7.07
CA SER A 302 11.93 -12.24 6.84
C SER A 302 12.68 -13.56 6.82
N GLY A 303 11.97 -14.62 7.18
CA GLY A 303 12.47 -15.98 7.18
C GLY A 303 11.40 -16.94 6.67
N GLU A 304 11.86 -18.06 6.16
CA GLU A 304 11.03 -19.14 5.66
C GLU A 304 11.63 -20.49 6.03
N LEU A 305 10.77 -21.47 6.25
CA LEU A 305 11.10 -22.88 6.36
C LEU A 305 10.12 -23.68 5.53
N ASN A 306 10.63 -24.57 4.68
CA ASN A 306 9.84 -25.58 3.97
C ASN A 306 10.47 -26.97 4.19
N ALA A 307 9.72 -27.90 4.71
CA ALA A 307 10.23 -29.23 5.06
C ALA A 307 9.23 -30.32 4.68
N GLY A 308 9.73 -31.46 4.27
CA GLY A 308 8.94 -32.62 3.96
C GLY A 308 9.69 -33.94 4.25
N TYR A 309 8.93 -34.98 4.56
CA TYR A 309 9.48 -36.32 4.78
C TYR A 309 8.55 -37.40 4.27
N ASP A 310 9.06 -38.28 3.40
CA ASP A 310 8.35 -39.40 2.82
C ASP A 310 8.59 -40.68 3.67
N PHE A 311 7.64 -41.01 4.55
CA PHE A 311 7.74 -42.25 5.33
C PHE A 311 7.61 -43.50 4.44
N SER A 312 6.80 -43.39 3.42
CA SER A 312 6.59 -44.44 2.42
C SER A 312 6.05 -43.83 1.13
N ASP A 313 5.94 -44.61 0.04
CA ASP A 313 5.33 -44.18 -1.22
C ASP A 313 3.86 -43.75 -1.09
N ASN A 314 3.23 -44.13 0.03
CA ASN A 314 1.82 -43.86 0.30
C ASN A 314 1.58 -42.90 1.48
N PHE A 315 2.61 -42.40 2.14
CA PHE A 315 2.47 -41.51 3.29
C PHE A 315 3.66 -40.55 3.42
N SER A 316 3.38 -39.26 3.41
CA SER A 316 4.33 -38.20 3.67
C SER A 316 3.74 -37.13 4.60
N ILE A 317 4.62 -36.40 5.26
CA ILE A 317 4.30 -35.23 6.08
C ILE A 317 5.06 -34.05 5.52
N TYR A 318 4.44 -32.87 5.52
CA TYR A 318 5.09 -31.62 5.19
C TYR A 318 4.78 -30.55 6.21
N ALA A 319 5.66 -29.57 6.30
CA ALA A 319 5.45 -28.36 7.06
C ALA A 319 6.17 -27.20 6.38
N PHE A 320 5.50 -26.05 6.31
CA PHE A 320 6.14 -24.81 5.85
C PHE A 320 5.63 -23.63 6.64
N GLY A 321 6.42 -22.55 6.62
CA GLY A 321 6.02 -21.35 7.30
C GLY A 321 6.90 -20.16 6.94
N THR A 322 6.36 -18.98 7.16
CA THR A 322 7.04 -17.70 7.00
C THR A 322 6.95 -16.89 8.27
N ILE A 323 7.97 -16.07 8.51
CA ILE A 323 7.99 -15.10 9.63
C ILE A 323 8.60 -13.81 9.09
N GLY A 324 8.03 -12.67 9.47
CA GLY A 324 8.48 -11.36 9.03
C GLY A 324 8.40 -10.34 10.14
N HIS A 325 9.39 -9.45 10.19
CA HIS A 325 9.38 -8.26 11.03
C HIS A 325 9.71 -7.06 10.18
N LYS A 326 8.76 -6.12 10.06
CA LYS A 326 8.89 -4.91 9.27
C LYS A 326 8.81 -3.67 10.17
N PHE A 327 9.74 -2.77 9.98
CA PHE A 327 9.69 -1.41 10.51
C PHE A 327 9.60 -0.46 9.32
N GLY A 328 8.53 0.33 9.24
CA GLY A 328 8.30 1.22 8.13
C GLY A 328 7.89 2.61 8.56
N LYS A 329 8.19 3.61 7.72
CA LYS A 329 7.81 5.00 7.92
C LYS A 329 7.24 5.58 6.65
N SER A 330 6.08 6.24 6.78
CA SER A 330 5.45 7.06 5.77
C SER A 330 5.54 8.53 6.14
N MET A 331 5.82 9.38 5.16
CA MET A 331 5.90 10.82 5.33
C MET A 331 4.55 11.44 4.99
N GLU A 332 3.93 12.06 5.98
CA GLU A 332 2.69 12.78 5.79
C GLU A 332 2.89 14.17 5.17
N ASN A 333 1.80 14.78 4.79
CA ASN A 333 1.78 16.13 4.26
C ASN A 333 2.38 17.14 5.25
N TYR A 334 3.18 18.07 4.73
CA TYR A 334 3.80 19.13 5.52
C TYR A 334 2.73 20.02 6.18
N ARG A 335 2.94 20.29 7.45
CA ARG A 335 2.11 21.16 8.28
C ARG A 335 2.79 22.51 8.48
N LEU A 336 2.04 23.59 8.25
CA LEU A 336 2.53 24.96 8.39
C LEU A 336 2.80 25.32 9.86
N PRO A 337 3.63 26.33 10.14
CA PRO A 337 3.94 26.74 11.52
C PRO A 337 2.73 27.12 12.38
N ASN A 338 1.65 27.64 11.75
CA ASN A 338 0.42 28.04 12.46
C ASN A 338 -0.53 26.89 12.78
N GLN A 339 -0.16 25.67 12.49
CA GLN A 339 -1.08 24.52 12.65
C GLN A 339 -1.27 24.11 14.11
N ILE A 340 -0.21 24.21 14.93
CA ILE A 340 -0.29 23.92 16.36
C ILE A 340 0.17 25.18 17.12
N VAL A 341 -0.82 26.01 17.44
CA VAL A 341 -0.65 27.30 18.11
C VAL A 341 -1.65 27.40 19.24
N ALA A 342 -1.20 27.87 20.40
CA ALA A 342 -2.04 28.22 21.52
C ALA A 342 -1.92 29.71 21.82
N THR A 343 -3.06 30.40 21.97
CA THR A 343 -3.10 31.79 22.37
C THR A 343 -2.93 31.89 23.88
N MET A 344 -1.92 32.63 24.33
CA MET A 344 -1.80 32.98 25.73
C MET A 344 -2.79 34.12 26.01
N GLY A 345 -3.62 33.93 27.05
CA GLY A 345 -4.64 34.92 27.42
C GLY A 345 -4.02 36.32 27.59
N SER A 346 -4.80 37.34 27.23
CA SER A 346 -4.36 38.71 27.19
C SER A 346 -3.63 39.13 28.46
N ASN A 347 -2.40 39.54 28.36
CA ASN A 347 -1.64 40.44 29.23
C ASN A 347 -0.91 39.88 30.44
N GLN A 348 -0.72 38.54 30.62
CA GLN A 348 0.06 38.10 31.77
C GLN A 348 1.04 37.01 31.40
N PRO A 349 2.28 37.36 31.13
CA PRO A 349 3.33 36.35 30.97
C PRO A 349 3.54 35.56 32.26
N CYS A 350 4.00 34.33 32.13
CA CYS A 350 4.39 33.54 33.26
C CYS A 350 5.44 34.24 34.11
N SER A 351 5.13 34.51 35.34
CA SER A 351 6.01 35.16 36.33
C SER A 351 5.92 34.45 37.67
N ALA A 352 6.87 34.70 38.54
CA ALA A 352 6.80 34.16 39.91
C ALA A 352 5.51 34.58 40.68
N SER A 353 4.90 35.70 40.29
CA SER A 353 3.62 36.21 40.84
C SER A 353 2.39 35.74 40.07
N ASN A 354 2.57 35.17 38.86
CA ASN A 354 1.52 34.58 38.03
C ASN A 354 2.00 33.27 37.40
N PRO A 355 2.06 32.22 38.22
CA PRO A 355 2.60 30.94 37.76
C PRO A 355 1.75 30.26 36.68
N ASP A 356 0.52 30.69 36.48
CA ASP A 356 -0.41 30.14 35.51
C ASP A 356 -0.38 30.87 34.15
N GLY A 357 0.21 32.08 34.08
CA GLY A 357 0.55 32.81 32.86
C GLY A 357 -0.56 33.15 31.86
N TYR A 358 -1.80 32.84 32.16
CA TYR A 358 -2.95 33.11 31.31
C TYR A 358 -4.19 33.35 32.18
N ASN A 359 -5.23 33.80 31.52
CA ASN A 359 -6.45 34.24 32.20
C ASN A 359 -7.13 33.06 32.94
N THR A 360 -7.12 33.11 34.24
CA THR A 360 -7.67 32.08 35.13
C THR A 360 -9.20 31.86 35.00
N GLY A 361 -9.83 32.46 34.01
CA GLY A 361 -11.25 32.29 33.74
C GLY A 361 -11.59 31.21 32.70
N SER A 362 -10.59 30.68 31.98
CA SER A 362 -10.79 29.56 31.04
C SER A 362 -10.51 28.26 31.76
N SER A 363 -11.54 27.65 32.32
CA SER A 363 -11.43 26.23 32.67
C SER A 363 -11.45 25.43 31.38
N THR A 364 -10.43 24.58 31.15
CA THR A 364 -10.57 23.48 30.21
C THR A 364 -11.78 22.66 30.58
N ALA A 365 -12.49 22.10 29.60
CA ALA A 365 -13.71 21.32 29.86
C ALA A 365 -13.50 20.19 30.89
N ASP A 366 -12.23 19.79 31.11
CA ASP A 366 -11.83 18.70 32.00
C ASP A 366 -11.25 19.16 33.34
N GLY A 367 -11.36 20.47 33.67
CA GLY A 367 -10.83 21.01 34.93
C GLY A 367 -9.31 21.06 35.08
N LEU A 368 -8.57 20.77 33.99
CA LEU A 368 -7.12 20.86 33.95
C LEU A 368 -6.71 22.31 33.70
N LYS A 369 -5.92 22.86 34.60
CA LYS A 369 -5.33 24.19 34.45
C LYS A 369 -3.93 24.01 33.86
N ALA A 370 -3.72 24.58 32.68
CA ALA A 370 -2.36 24.74 32.20
C ALA A 370 -1.59 25.67 33.14
N SER A 371 -0.39 25.33 33.51
CA SER A 371 0.45 26.03 34.46
C SER A 371 1.81 26.34 33.84
N CYS A 372 2.36 27.49 34.15
CA CYS A 372 3.73 27.86 33.75
C CYS A 372 4.81 26.94 34.32
N ASN A 373 4.45 26.06 35.23
CA ASN A 373 5.31 25.00 35.74
C ASN A 373 5.34 23.78 34.79
N GLY A 374 4.66 23.84 33.64
CA GLY A 374 4.79 22.89 32.54
C GLY A 374 6.12 23.04 31.80
N PRO A 375 6.47 22.09 30.94
CA PRO A 375 7.75 22.03 30.24
C PRO A 375 7.80 23.02 29.06
N PHE A 376 7.54 24.29 29.27
CA PHE A 376 7.65 25.31 28.24
C PHE A 376 9.10 25.79 28.05
N ALA A 377 9.52 25.91 26.78
CA ALA A 377 10.74 26.59 26.42
C ALA A 377 10.39 27.87 25.65
N LEU A 378 10.86 28.99 26.11
CA LEU A 378 10.89 30.24 25.35
C LEU A 378 12.15 30.22 24.49
N ARG A 379 12.01 30.47 23.20
CA ARG A 379 13.16 30.69 22.37
C ARG A 379 13.64 32.13 22.53
N THR A 380 14.88 32.28 23.00
CA THR A 380 15.62 33.54 23.02
C THR A 380 16.49 33.63 21.75
N ALA A 381 17.01 34.82 21.45
CA ALA A 381 17.97 35.03 20.34
C ALA A 381 19.21 34.11 20.44
N SER A 382 19.53 33.60 21.59
CA SER A 382 20.66 32.70 21.88
C SER A 382 20.33 31.23 22.00
N GLY A 383 19.05 30.82 21.82
CA GLY A 383 18.61 29.40 21.95
C GLY A 383 17.34 29.23 22.75
N PHE A 384 17.07 27.99 23.16
CA PHE A 384 15.95 27.67 24.03
C PHE A 384 16.39 27.75 25.49
N SER A 385 15.62 28.49 26.32
CA SER A 385 15.81 28.43 27.77
C SER A 385 14.52 27.96 28.42
N ALA A 386 14.63 27.08 29.41
CA ALA A 386 13.52 26.75 30.26
C ALA A 386 13.09 28.00 31.07
N LEU A 387 11.81 28.20 31.27
CA LEU A 387 11.32 29.25 32.15
C LEU A 387 11.87 29.02 33.56
N PRO A 388 12.31 30.09 34.26
CA PRO A 388 12.82 29.97 35.62
C PRO A 388 11.74 29.35 36.54
N GLY A 389 12.10 28.25 37.21
CA GLY A 389 11.22 27.56 38.14
C GLY A 389 10.49 26.32 37.59
N THR A 390 10.70 25.94 36.36
CA THR A 390 10.18 24.68 35.83
C THR A 390 11.05 23.47 36.22
N PRO A 391 10.58 22.60 37.13
CA PRO A 391 11.12 21.24 37.17
C PRO A 391 10.62 20.56 35.91
N GLY A 392 11.43 20.01 35.08
CA GLY A 392 11.08 19.44 33.80
C GLY A 392 10.02 18.33 33.79
N ALA A 393 8.87 18.57 34.38
CA ALA A 393 7.74 17.67 34.51
C ALA A 393 6.43 18.38 34.13
N GLY A 394 5.79 17.96 33.04
CA GLY A 394 4.42 18.36 32.74
C GLY A 394 3.39 17.41 33.38
N LEU A 395 2.14 17.80 33.44
CA LEU A 395 1.04 16.93 33.84
C LEU A 395 0.47 16.22 32.62
N ASN A 396 0.24 14.92 32.74
CA ASN A 396 -0.57 14.18 31.76
C ASN A 396 -2.02 14.63 31.89
N PRO A 397 -2.61 15.27 30.88
CA PRO A 397 -3.96 15.84 30.99
C PRO A 397 -5.05 14.78 31.15
N ALA A 398 -4.86 13.57 30.67
CA ALA A 398 -5.84 12.49 30.82
C ALA A 398 -5.81 11.85 32.21
N THR A 399 -4.68 11.85 32.90
CA THR A 399 -4.52 11.15 34.20
C THR A 399 -4.21 12.09 35.37
N GLY A 400 -3.88 13.35 35.10
CA GLY A 400 -3.40 14.31 36.12
C GLY A 400 -2.02 13.95 36.72
N GLN A 401 -1.34 12.94 36.17
CA GLN A 401 -0.03 12.50 36.65
C GLN A 401 1.12 13.31 36.06
N VAL A 402 2.16 13.50 36.83
CA VAL A 402 3.38 14.20 36.40
C VAL A 402 4.12 13.34 35.35
N ILE A 403 4.30 13.89 34.17
CA ILE A 403 5.13 13.27 33.12
C ILE A 403 6.59 13.37 33.55
N SER A 404 7.30 12.27 33.58
CA SER A 404 8.70 12.23 34.07
C SER A 404 9.63 13.06 33.18
N THR A 405 10.68 13.64 33.80
CA THR A 405 11.68 14.50 33.14
C THR A 405 12.37 13.87 31.94
N GLY A 406 12.47 12.54 31.87
CA GLY A 406 13.02 11.82 30.71
C GLY A 406 12.12 11.87 29.46
N GLN A 407 10.80 11.96 29.64
CA GLN A 407 9.86 12.13 28.53
C GLN A 407 9.67 13.60 28.17
N ALA A 408 9.80 14.51 29.12
CA ALA A 408 9.69 15.95 28.90
C ALA A 408 10.79 16.51 27.96
N GLY A 409 11.98 15.92 27.93
CA GLY A 409 13.04 16.32 27.00
C GLY A 409 12.70 16.10 25.52
N ASN A 410 11.76 15.20 25.22
CA ASN A 410 11.27 14.94 23.88
C ASN A 410 9.96 15.69 23.55
N LEU A 411 9.38 16.38 24.52
CA LEU A 411 8.02 16.91 24.40
C LEU A 411 7.94 18.31 23.80
N PHE A 412 8.98 19.14 23.83
CA PHE A 412 8.77 20.54 23.48
C PHE A 412 9.96 21.23 22.81
N SER A 413 9.67 21.86 21.69
CA SER A 413 10.32 23.08 21.25
C SER A 413 9.24 24.07 20.82
N SER A 414 8.56 24.72 21.76
CA SER A 414 7.63 25.79 21.46
C SER A 414 8.36 27.14 21.43
N GLN A 415 7.88 28.00 20.54
CA GLN A 415 8.40 29.34 20.34
C GLN A 415 7.25 30.33 20.46
N MET A 416 7.41 31.36 21.25
CA MET A 416 6.43 32.44 21.30
C MET A 416 6.60 33.36 20.09
N ILE A 417 5.51 33.61 19.40
CA ILE A 417 5.43 34.52 18.25
C ILE A 417 4.34 35.55 18.54
N ASN A 418 4.62 36.81 18.24
CA ASN A 418 3.60 37.84 18.26
C ASN A 418 2.61 37.63 17.10
N ALA A 419 1.35 37.41 17.41
CA ALA A 419 0.28 37.16 16.43
C ALA A 419 0.07 38.36 15.45
N GLN A 420 0.44 39.57 15.84
CA GLN A 420 0.20 40.76 15.03
C GLN A 420 1.30 41.01 13.98
N ASN A 421 2.53 40.67 14.26
CA ASN A 421 3.67 40.96 13.37
C ASN A 421 4.51 39.74 13.05
N GLY A 422 4.17 38.57 13.53
CA GLY A 422 4.86 37.30 13.26
C GLY A 422 6.31 37.28 13.79
N GLN A 423 6.73 38.23 14.61
CA GLN A 423 8.10 38.28 15.15
C GLN A 423 8.24 37.36 16.36
N LEU A 424 9.41 36.74 16.48
CA LEU A 424 9.79 35.98 17.66
C LEU A 424 9.82 36.88 18.88
N ILE A 425 9.22 36.45 19.96
CA ILE A 425 9.33 37.11 21.25
C ILE A 425 10.70 36.76 21.84
N PRO A 426 11.62 37.78 21.99
CA PRO A 426 13.03 37.48 22.27
C PRO A 426 13.33 37.00 23.67
N SER A 427 12.50 37.26 24.63
CA SER A 427 12.67 36.82 26.03
C SER A 427 11.44 37.19 26.88
N ALA A 428 11.38 36.69 28.09
CA ALA A 428 10.36 37.05 29.08
C ALA A 428 10.27 38.57 29.36
N THR A 429 11.34 39.31 29.14
CA THR A 429 11.34 40.77 29.30
C THR A 429 10.88 41.56 28.07
N GLY A 430 10.81 40.90 26.88
CA GLY A 430 10.28 41.47 25.65
C GLY A 430 8.78 41.38 25.52
N GLU A 431 8.12 40.59 26.32
CA GLU A 431 6.69 40.34 26.26
C GLU A 431 5.83 41.53 26.53
N THR A 432 6.28 42.45 27.37
CA THR A 432 5.57 43.71 27.68
C THR A 432 5.54 44.68 26.50
N ALA A 433 6.38 44.52 25.49
CA ALA A 433 6.48 45.43 24.33
C ALA A 433 5.72 44.92 23.09
N LEU A 434 5.12 43.71 23.14
CA LEU A 434 4.75 42.98 21.93
C LEU A 434 3.24 42.87 21.65
N GLY A 435 2.40 43.60 22.36
CA GLY A 435 0.99 43.71 21.98
C GLY A 435 0.09 42.71 22.69
N THR A 436 -1.15 42.64 22.21
CA THR A 436 -2.29 42.20 23.05
C THR A 436 -2.55 40.72 23.10
N SER A 437 -1.84 39.84 22.34
CA SER A 437 -2.09 38.43 22.34
C SER A 437 -0.87 37.62 21.86
N PRO A 438 0.06 37.25 22.74
CA PRO A 438 1.17 36.38 22.40
C PRO A 438 0.65 34.95 22.11
N GLU A 439 1.27 34.31 21.15
CA GLU A 439 0.97 32.94 20.77
C GLU A 439 2.17 32.02 21.05
N LEU A 440 1.87 30.83 21.54
CA LEU A 440 2.81 29.73 21.62
C LEU A 440 2.74 28.92 20.33
N VAL A 441 3.85 28.73 19.65
CA VAL A 441 3.93 27.95 18.42
C VAL A 441 4.79 26.72 18.68
N LEU A 442 4.22 25.53 18.48
CA LEU A 442 4.94 24.29 18.73
C LEU A 442 6.05 24.07 17.71
N TYR A 443 5.75 24.28 16.43
CA TYR A 443 6.67 24.05 15.32
C TYR A 443 6.89 25.35 14.50
N PRO A 444 7.80 26.21 14.90
CA PRO A 444 7.98 27.52 14.25
C PRO A 444 8.43 27.45 12.79
N LYS A 445 8.94 26.32 12.36
CA LYS A 445 9.36 26.05 10.98
C LYS A 445 8.38 25.14 10.22
N GLY A 446 7.20 24.89 10.82
CA GLY A 446 6.33 23.80 10.38
C GLY A 446 6.91 22.43 10.71
N PHE A 447 6.18 21.40 10.36
CA PHE A 447 6.56 20.03 10.62
C PHE A 447 5.93 19.08 9.60
N ARG A 448 6.49 17.89 9.54
CA ARG A 448 5.93 16.79 8.77
C ARG A 448 5.71 15.62 9.72
N PRO A 449 4.45 15.24 9.99
CA PRO A 449 4.16 14.03 10.70
C PRO A 449 4.67 12.83 9.92
N MET A 450 5.01 11.77 10.63
CA MET A 450 5.37 10.48 10.04
C MET A 450 4.47 9.43 10.67
N GLU A 451 3.81 8.66 9.83
CA GLU A 451 3.18 7.42 10.26
C GLU A 451 4.23 6.31 10.25
N VAL A 452 4.27 5.56 11.33
CA VAL A 452 5.28 4.52 11.55
C VAL A 452 4.60 3.24 11.93
N ILE A 453 4.98 2.14 11.28
CA ILE A 453 4.51 0.81 11.66
C ILE A 453 5.65 -0.06 12.17
N LYS A 454 5.31 -0.93 13.11
CA LYS A 454 6.08 -2.12 13.47
C LYS A 454 5.17 -3.30 13.29
N GLU A 455 5.49 -4.09 12.28
CA GLU A 455 4.69 -5.21 11.84
C GLU A 455 5.41 -6.52 12.19
N ASP A 456 4.68 -7.42 12.81
CA ASP A 456 5.08 -8.79 13.08
C ASP A 456 4.09 -9.74 12.40
N ASP A 457 4.58 -10.51 11.44
CA ASP A 457 3.81 -11.44 10.64
C ASP A 457 4.36 -12.85 10.75
N TYR A 458 3.48 -13.83 10.80
CA TYR A 458 3.87 -15.23 10.71
C TYR A 458 2.74 -16.11 10.18
N GLN A 459 3.12 -17.18 9.46
CA GLN A 459 2.23 -18.24 9.02
C GLN A 459 2.92 -19.59 9.16
N TYR A 460 2.18 -20.58 9.59
CA TYR A 460 2.63 -21.98 9.67
C TYR A 460 1.55 -22.88 9.10
N ASN A 461 1.96 -23.83 8.27
CA ASN A 461 1.15 -24.90 7.77
C ASN A 461 1.83 -26.24 8.08
N ILE A 462 1.04 -27.23 8.48
CA ILE A 462 1.49 -28.59 8.63
C ILE A 462 0.43 -29.52 8.06
N GLY A 463 0.85 -30.47 7.25
CA GLY A 463 -0.08 -31.37 6.59
C GLY A 463 0.51 -32.76 6.35
N GLU A 464 -0.36 -33.64 5.95
CA GLU A 464 -0.04 -35.01 5.58
C GLU A 464 -0.68 -35.39 4.24
N LYS A 465 0.06 -36.14 3.42
CA LYS A 465 -0.42 -36.72 2.18
C LYS A 465 -0.41 -38.23 2.32
N PHE A 466 -1.53 -38.85 1.99
CA PHE A 466 -1.63 -40.30 2.06
C PHE A 466 -2.58 -40.90 1.02
N ASN A 467 -2.28 -42.12 0.62
CA ASN A 467 -3.12 -42.89 -0.30
C ASN A 467 -3.91 -43.94 0.47
N LEU A 468 -5.25 -43.93 0.35
CA LEU A 468 -6.12 -44.88 0.97
C LEU A 468 -7.22 -45.33 -0.02
N ALA A 469 -7.32 -46.61 -0.26
CA ALA A 469 -8.34 -47.22 -1.14
C ALA A 469 -8.38 -46.60 -2.55
N GLY A 470 -7.24 -46.18 -3.08
CA GLY A 470 -7.10 -45.56 -4.40
C GLY A 470 -7.37 -44.06 -4.42
N TRP A 471 -7.78 -43.46 -3.32
CA TRP A 471 -7.86 -41.99 -3.15
C TRP A 471 -6.54 -41.44 -2.63
N ALA A 472 -6.09 -40.35 -3.24
CA ALA A 472 -5.00 -39.54 -2.73
C ALA A 472 -5.58 -38.44 -1.87
N PHE A 473 -5.18 -38.39 -0.60
CA PHE A 473 -5.61 -37.40 0.39
C PHE A 473 -4.49 -36.40 0.65
N ASP A 474 -4.89 -35.14 0.86
CA ASP A 474 -4.08 -34.08 1.43
C ASP A 474 -4.86 -33.44 2.58
N ALA A 475 -4.34 -33.47 3.79
CA ALA A 475 -4.95 -32.86 4.96
C ALA A 475 -3.98 -31.89 5.62
N ASP A 476 -4.41 -30.64 5.82
CA ASP A 476 -3.58 -29.53 6.29
C ASP A 476 -4.28 -28.74 7.40
N VAL A 477 -3.47 -28.24 8.31
CA VAL A 477 -3.85 -27.21 9.27
C VAL A 477 -2.87 -26.06 9.17
N GLY A 478 -3.42 -24.85 8.97
CA GLY A 478 -2.68 -23.62 8.87
C GLY A 478 -3.12 -22.57 9.89
N TYR A 479 -2.18 -21.78 10.36
CA TYR A 479 -2.44 -20.60 11.16
C TYR A 479 -1.52 -19.46 10.73
N GLY A 480 -2.10 -18.31 10.45
CA GLY A 480 -1.38 -17.10 10.16
C GLY A 480 -1.87 -15.93 11.00
N LYS A 481 -0.97 -15.01 11.28
CA LYS A 481 -1.30 -13.78 12.01
C LYS A 481 -0.37 -12.64 11.60
N ASP A 482 -0.98 -11.48 11.39
CA ASP A 482 -0.32 -10.19 11.20
C ASP A 482 -0.70 -9.24 12.34
N ILE A 483 0.27 -8.50 12.86
CA ILE A 483 0.12 -7.51 13.93
C ILE A 483 0.86 -6.25 13.52
N ASN A 484 0.12 -5.16 13.36
CA ASN A 484 0.68 -3.84 13.05
C ASN A 484 0.53 -2.92 14.26
N ASN A 485 1.66 -2.53 14.87
CA ASN A 485 1.70 -1.47 15.87
C ASN A 485 1.93 -0.14 15.17
N VAL A 486 1.01 0.80 15.32
CA VAL A 486 0.98 2.08 14.62
C VAL A 486 1.43 3.20 15.54
N TYR A 487 2.23 4.10 15.00
CA TYR A 487 2.75 5.28 15.71
C TYR A 487 2.67 6.50 14.80
N THR A 488 2.41 7.65 15.39
CA THR A 488 2.60 8.96 14.75
C THR A 488 3.79 9.68 15.37
N TRP A 489 4.83 9.93 14.58
CA TRP A 489 6.04 10.62 15.01
C TRP A 489 6.14 12.03 14.42
N ASN A 490 6.91 12.90 15.10
CA ASN A 490 7.12 14.30 14.71
C ASN A 490 5.81 15.05 14.49
N SER A 491 4.85 14.85 15.39
CA SER A 491 3.51 15.40 15.35
C SER A 491 3.18 16.20 16.61
N GLY A 492 1.92 16.41 16.87
CA GLY A 492 1.37 17.01 18.07
C GLY A 492 -0.15 16.97 18.04
N ASN A 493 -0.77 16.86 19.20
CA ASN A 493 -2.19 17.03 19.34
C ASN A 493 -2.50 18.52 19.53
N ARG A 494 -3.15 19.13 18.52
CA ARG A 494 -3.42 20.58 18.49
C ARG A 494 -4.29 21.01 19.66
N THR A 495 -5.38 20.30 19.90
CA THR A 495 -6.33 20.68 20.95
C THR A 495 -5.77 20.44 22.35
N LEU A 496 -5.02 19.35 22.54
CA LEU A 496 -4.27 19.14 23.76
C LEU A 496 -3.29 20.29 24.03
N PHE A 497 -2.59 20.78 22.98
CA PHE A 497 -1.70 21.91 23.09
C PHE A 497 -2.42 23.22 23.41
N ILE A 498 -3.60 23.43 22.82
CA ILE A 498 -4.45 24.59 23.15
C ILE A 498 -4.92 24.54 24.61
N ASP A 499 -5.37 23.39 25.05
CA ASP A 499 -5.98 23.20 26.37
C ASP A 499 -4.94 23.21 27.51
N THR A 500 -3.74 22.67 27.24
CA THR A 500 -2.72 22.41 28.27
C THR A 500 -1.40 23.12 28.02
N HIS A 501 -1.22 23.72 26.85
CA HIS A 501 0.04 24.25 26.32
C HIS A 501 1.15 23.19 26.24
N ALA A 502 0.77 21.90 26.13
CA ALA A 502 1.69 20.77 26.11
C ALA A 502 1.15 19.64 25.23
N THR A 503 2.01 18.96 24.50
CA THR A 503 1.67 17.77 23.75
C THR A 503 2.89 16.89 23.53
N PRO A 504 2.75 15.55 23.52
CA PRO A 504 3.77 14.67 22.98
C PRO A 504 4.07 15.00 21.51
N LEU A 505 5.27 14.66 21.05
CA LEU A 505 5.68 14.77 19.65
C LEU A 505 5.64 13.41 18.93
N ASN A 506 5.61 12.33 19.70
CA ASN A 506 5.48 10.97 19.23
C ASN A 506 4.41 10.28 20.05
N PHE A 507 3.53 9.55 19.35
CA PHE A 507 2.38 8.86 19.92
C PHE A 507 2.43 7.39 19.55
N TYR A 508 1.96 6.53 20.42
CA TYR A 508 1.51 5.19 20.10
C TYR A 508 0.03 5.25 19.79
N ASP A 509 -0.33 4.97 18.56
CA ASP A 509 -1.70 5.14 18.07
C ASP A 509 -2.56 3.89 18.28
N GLY A 510 -1.95 2.79 18.72
CA GLY A 510 -2.59 1.52 18.91
C GLY A 510 -2.14 0.47 17.91
N SER A 511 -2.94 -0.58 17.73
CA SER A 511 -2.56 -1.69 16.86
C SER A 511 -3.72 -2.23 16.05
N PHE A 512 -3.40 -2.79 14.89
CA PHE A 512 -4.27 -3.71 14.16
C PHE A 512 -3.74 -5.13 14.31
N SER A 513 -4.64 -6.09 14.30
CA SER A 513 -4.26 -7.51 14.19
C SER A 513 -5.25 -8.24 13.31
N ALA A 514 -4.74 -9.09 12.43
CA ALA A 514 -5.53 -10.03 11.65
C ALA A 514 -4.98 -11.44 11.85
N SER A 515 -5.83 -12.42 12.04
CA SER A 515 -5.40 -13.82 12.09
C SER A 515 -6.40 -14.72 11.37
N GLN A 516 -5.87 -15.81 10.84
CA GLN A 516 -6.65 -16.81 10.13
C GLN A 516 -6.19 -18.20 10.55
N PHE A 517 -7.12 -19.02 11.00
CA PHE A 517 -6.96 -20.45 11.16
C PHE A 517 -7.67 -21.16 10.02
N THR A 518 -7.03 -22.13 9.39
CA THR A 518 -7.60 -22.92 8.29
C THR A 518 -7.30 -24.40 8.52
N GLY A 519 -8.30 -25.24 8.35
CA GLY A 519 -8.15 -26.69 8.27
C GLY A 519 -8.77 -27.17 6.97
N THR A 520 -8.03 -27.90 6.16
CA THR A 520 -8.49 -28.45 4.88
C THR A 520 -8.30 -29.96 4.81
N ILE A 521 -9.17 -30.61 4.08
CA ILE A 521 -8.98 -31.99 3.65
C ILE A 521 -9.46 -32.13 2.22
N ASP A 522 -8.57 -32.56 1.35
CA ASP A 522 -8.81 -32.81 -0.06
C ASP A 522 -8.60 -34.29 -0.37
N ALA A 523 -9.40 -34.83 -1.28
CA ALA A 523 -9.28 -36.22 -1.73
C ALA A 523 -9.52 -36.32 -3.24
N THR A 524 -8.63 -36.99 -3.94
CA THR A 524 -8.69 -37.11 -5.42
C THR A 524 -8.61 -38.60 -5.81
N HIS A 525 -9.46 -39.02 -6.77
CA HIS A 525 -9.46 -40.37 -7.30
C HIS A 525 -9.74 -40.37 -8.81
N PRO A 526 -8.94 -41.05 -9.62
CA PRO A 526 -9.19 -41.28 -11.05
C PRO A 526 -10.07 -42.52 -11.26
N PHE A 527 -11.25 -42.36 -11.90
CA PHE A 527 -12.14 -43.44 -12.27
C PHE A 527 -12.04 -43.80 -13.76
N ASN A 528 -11.65 -45.03 -14.08
CA ASN A 528 -11.64 -45.51 -15.47
C ASN A 528 -13.06 -45.79 -15.93
N ILE A 529 -13.63 -44.85 -16.72
CA ILE A 529 -15.02 -44.95 -17.24
C ILE A 529 -15.07 -45.17 -18.74
N GLY A 530 -13.91 -45.49 -19.38
CA GLY A 530 -13.81 -45.80 -20.81
C GLY A 530 -13.76 -44.59 -21.72
N MET A 531 -13.41 -43.43 -21.18
CA MET A 531 -13.06 -42.19 -21.93
C MET A 531 -11.57 -42.12 -22.25
N ALA A 532 -11.12 -41.11 -22.97
CA ALA A 532 -9.73 -40.97 -23.37
C ALA A 532 -8.79 -40.74 -22.14
N SER A 533 -9.28 -40.06 -21.10
CA SER A 533 -8.64 -40.05 -19.78
C SER A 533 -9.55 -40.61 -18.71
N PRO A 534 -9.02 -41.10 -17.56
CA PRO A 534 -9.83 -41.33 -16.39
C PRO A 534 -10.61 -40.09 -15.99
N LEU A 535 -11.82 -40.26 -15.47
CA LEU A 535 -12.55 -39.17 -14.78
C LEU A 535 -11.89 -38.96 -13.42
N THR A 536 -11.22 -37.86 -13.27
CA THR A 536 -10.67 -37.42 -11.99
C THR A 536 -11.78 -36.76 -11.19
N VAL A 537 -12.07 -37.30 -10.01
CA VAL A 537 -13.01 -36.73 -9.05
C VAL A 537 -12.20 -36.19 -7.89
N ALA A 538 -12.31 -34.90 -7.61
CA ALA A 538 -11.78 -34.30 -6.40
C ALA A 538 -12.91 -33.79 -5.51
N ILE A 539 -12.81 -34.05 -4.22
CA ILE A 539 -13.72 -33.55 -3.19
C ILE A 539 -12.90 -32.95 -2.06
N GLY A 540 -13.42 -31.91 -1.43
CA GLY A 540 -12.73 -31.34 -0.27
C GLY A 540 -13.67 -30.63 0.68
N ALA A 541 -13.16 -30.39 1.87
CA ALA A 541 -13.82 -29.64 2.92
C ALA A 541 -12.83 -28.66 3.57
N GLU A 542 -13.31 -27.52 3.95
CA GLU A 542 -12.55 -26.46 4.60
C GLU A 542 -13.30 -25.93 5.82
N ALA A 543 -12.59 -25.71 6.92
CA ALA A 543 -13.06 -24.92 8.06
C ALA A 543 -12.08 -23.80 8.31
N ARG A 544 -12.58 -22.56 8.37
CA ARG A 544 -11.76 -21.37 8.56
C ARG A 544 -12.34 -20.48 9.65
N GLU A 545 -11.47 -19.85 10.42
CA GLU A 545 -11.81 -18.81 11.38
C GLU A 545 -10.93 -17.58 11.11
N ASP A 546 -11.56 -16.45 10.76
CA ASP A 546 -10.94 -15.16 10.56
C ASP A 546 -11.16 -14.31 11.81
N THR A 547 -10.14 -13.59 12.24
CA THR A 547 -10.20 -12.67 13.38
C THR A 547 -9.56 -11.34 13.01
N TYR A 548 -10.21 -10.24 13.39
CA TYR A 548 -9.68 -8.90 13.24
C TYR A 548 -9.78 -8.15 14.56
N GLY A 549 -8.73 -7.43 14.95
CA GLY A 549 -8.68 -6.68 16.20
C GLY A 549 -8.08 -5.30 16.05
N ILE A 550 -8.65 -4.35 16.77
CA ILE A 550 -8.12 -3.00 16.97
C ILE A 550 -7.77 -2.86 18.44
N GLY A 551 -6.49 -2.58 18.73
CA GLY A 551 -5.99 -2.28 20.07
C GLY A 551 -5.92 -0.78 20.31
N GLU A 552 -6.29 -0.34 21.53
CA GLU A 552 -6.26 1.07 21.90
C GLU A 552 -4.84 1.65 21.89
N GLY A 553 -4.73 2.93 21.53
CA GLY A 553 -3.51 3.71 21.57
C GLY A 553 -3.31 4.48 22.88
N ASP A 554 -2.30 5.34 22.87
CA ASP A 554 -2.07 6.28 23.97
C ASP A 554 -3.28 7.24 24.08
N PRO A 555 -3.88 7.42 25.26
CA PRO A 555 -4.99 8.36 25.44
C PRO A 555 -4.67 9.80 25.01
N LEU A 556 -3.39 10.21 24.99
CA LEU A 556 -2.99 11.52 24.48
C LEU A 556 -2.98 11.60 22.94
N ALA A 557 -2.82 10.47 22.26
CA ALA A 557 -2.94 10.39 20.81
C ALA A 557 -4.39 10.68 20.38
N SER A 558 -5.37 10.12 21.09
CA SER A 558 -6.81 10.22 20.78
C SER A 558 -7.55 11.29 21.58
N TYR A 559 -6.82 12.20 22.28
CA TYR A 559 -7.46 13.29 23.02
C TYR A 559 -8.23 14.21 22.08
N LYS A 560 -9.56 14.32 22.27
CA LYS A 560 -10.51 15.01 21.39
C LYS A 560 -10.38 14.53 19.94
N GLU A 561 -10.09 15.42 18.97
CA GLU A 561 -9.88 15.03 17.58
C GLU A 561 -8.58 14.25 17.35
N GLY A 562 -7.63 14.35 18.27
CA GLY A 562 -6.40 13.59 18.27
C GLY A 562 -5.15 14.27 17.71
N ALA A 563 -4.07 13.50 17.59
CA ALA A 563 -2.80 13.93 17.01
C ALA A 563 -2.96 14.29 15.52
N GLN A 564 -2.11 15.20 15.02
CA GLN A 564 -2.09 15.55 13.59
C GLN A 564 -1.55 14.40 12.76
N SER A 565 -2.19 14.05 11.65
CA SER A 565 -2.10 12.87 10.83
C SER A 565 -2.99 11.76 11.38
N PHE A 566 -2.44 10.77 12.04
CA PHE A 566 -3.22 9.66 12.57
C PHE A 566 -3.42 9.84 14.09
N PRO A 567 -4.65 9.99 14.57
CA PRO A 567 -4.92 10.39 15.96
C PRO A 567 -4.98 9.23 16.96
N GLY A 568 -4.72 8.00 16.54
CA GLY A 568 -4.80 6.82 17.40
C GLY A 568 -6.22 6.32 17.67
N PHE A 569 -6.28 5.10 18.17
CA PHE A 569 -7.55 4.41 18.45
C PHE A 569 -7.98 4.63 19.90
N PRO A 570 -9.18 5.21 20.11
CA PRO A 570 -9.75 5.30 21.45
C PRO A 570 -10.24 3.93 21.93
N ALA A 571 -10.34 3.75 23.23
CA ALA A 571 -10.89 2.52 23.84
C ALA A 571 -12.29 2.17 23.31
N SER A 572 -13.10 3.16 22.94
CA SER A 572 -14.45 2.96 22.36
C SER A 572 -14.43 2.33 20.97
N GLY A 573 -13.35 2.52 20.21
CA GLY A 573 -13.15 1.94 18.88
C GLY A 573 -12.34 0.65 18.89
N SER A 574 -11.88 0.21 20.06
CA SER A 574 -11.05 -0.99 20.19
C SER A 574 -11.91 -2.22 20.43
N GLY A 575 -11.51 -3.35 19.88
CA GLY A 575 -12.24 -4.60 20.02
C GLY A 575 -11.64 -5.71 19.15
N VAL A 576 -12.18 -6.92 19.32
CA VAL A 576 -11.81 -8.10 18.52
C VAL A 576 -13.08 -8.72 17.95
N HIS A 577 -13.08 -8.98 16.66
CA HIS A 577 -14.19 -9.55 15.91
C HIS A 577 -13.73 -10.82 15.21
N SER A 578 -14.61 -11.81 15.10
CA SER A 578 -14.29 -13.06 14.41
C SER A 578 -15.50 -13.59 13.67
N ARG A 579 -15.24 -14.34 12.60
CA ARG A 579 -16.25 -15.14 11.89
C ARG A 579 -15.68 -16.50 11.54
N LYS A 580 -16.58 -17.46 11.35
CA LYS A 580 -16.25 -18.80 10.90
C LYS A 580 -16.87 -19.07 9.53
N ASN A 581 -16.13 -19.84 8.75
CA ASN A 581 -16.55 -20.34 7.46
C ASN A 581 -16.41 -21.85 7.42
N TYR A 582 -17.37 -22.52 6.81
CA TYR A 582 -17.33 -23.95 6.52
C TYR A 582 -17.67 -24.15 5.05
N ALA A 583 -16.82 -24.85 4.33
CA ALA A 583 -16.99 -25.06 2.91
C ALA A 583 -16.84 -26.51 2.50
N GLY A 584 -17.50 -26.88 1.40
CA GLY A 584 -17.31 -28.15 0.72
C GLY A 584 -17.34 -27.95 -0.79
N TYR A 585 -16.52 -28.70 -1.51
CA TYR A 585 -16.49 -28.64 -2.97
C TYR A 585 -16.40 -30.02 -3.60
N ILE A 586 -16.79 -30.08 -4.87
CA ILE A 586 -16.60 -31.22 -5.77
C ILE A 586 -16.10 -30.69 -7.13
N ASP A 587 -15.18 -31.43 -7.73
CA ASP A 587 -14.56 -31.11 -9.01
C ASP A 587 -14.44 -32.38 -9.85
N PHE A 588 -14.79 -32.29 -11.15
CA PHE A 588 -14.78 -33.36 -12.12
C PHE A 588 -13.95 -32.95 -13.33
N ALA A 589 -12.77 -33.55 -13.51
CA ALA A 589 -11.92 -33.32 -14.67
C ALA A 589 -11.83 -34.59 -15.53
N VAL A 590 -12.04 -34.47 -16.83
CA VAL A 590 -12.03 -35.61 -17.77
C VAL A 590 -11.70 -35.17 -19.20
N ALA A 591 -11.05 -36.05 -19.96
CA ALA A 591 -11.01 -35.97 -21.41
C ALA A 591 -11.92 -37.05 -22.02
N PRO A 592 -13.16 -36.67 -22.45
CA PRO A 592 -14.06 -37.66 -23.08
C PRO A 592 -13.50 -38.26 -24.38
N ILE A 593 -12.78 -37.45 -25.14
CA ILE A 593 -11.97 -37.77 -26.31
C ILE A 593 -10.60 -37.13 -26.17
N GLU A 594 -9.58 -37.58 -26.91
CA GLU A 594 -8.21 -37.08 -26.78
C GLU A 594 -8.08 -35.56 -26.98
N GLN A 595 -8.96 -34.99 -27.82
CA GLN A 595 -8.92 -33.56 -28.16
C GLN A 595 -9.70 -32.67 -27.19
N LEU A 596 -10.57 -33.24 -26.35
CA LEU A 596 -11.45 -32.41 -25.49
C LEU A 596 -11.19 -32.69 -24.02
N GLN A 597 -10.77 -31.67 -23.29
CA GLN A 597 -10.68 -31.64 -21.84
C GLN A 597 -11.87 -30.85 -21.26
N LEU A 598 -12.50 -31.36 -20.24
CA LEU A 598 -13.60 -30.73 -19.50
C LEU A 598 -13.30 -30.75 -18.01
N ASP A 599 -13.59 -29.64 -17.35
CA ASP A 599 -13.49 -29.48 -15.91
C ASP A 599 -14.74 -28.80 -15.40
N VAL A 600 -15.41 -29.37 -14.40
CA VAL A 600 -16.66 -28.86 -13.82
C VAL A 600 -16.54 -28.89 -12.30
N ALA A 601 -16.55 -27.73 -11.67
CA ALA A 601 -16.44 -27.58 -10.23
C ALA A 601 -17.66 -26.88 -9.64
N GLY A 602 -18.02 -27.29 -8.41
CA GLY A 602 -19.03 -26.63 -7.59
C GLY A 602 -18.60 -26.59 -6.13
N ARG A 603 -18.90 -25.45 -5.47
CA ARG A 603 -18.56 -25.21 -4.07
C ARG A 603 -19.71 -24.53 -3.35
N VAL A 604 -19.92 -24.91 -2.10
CA VAL A 604 -20.85 -24.27 -1.17
C VAL A 604 -20.11 -23.85 0.07
N GLU A 605 -20.41 -22.66 0.58
CA GLU A 605 -19.80 -22.13 1.80
C GLU A 605 -20.87 -21.54 2.71
N HIS A 606 -20.68 -21.70 4.01
CA HIS A 606 -21.51 -21.14 5.06
C HIS A 606 -20.67 -20.24 5.97
N TYR A 607 -21.07 -18.98 6.08
CA TYR A 607 -20.46 -17.96 6.95
C TYR A 607 -21.38 -17.63 8.12
N THR A 608 -20.81 -17.43 9.31
CA THR A 608 -21.57 -17.19 10.54
C THR A 608 -22.24 -15.80 10.60
N ASP A 609 -21.80 -14.85 9.77
CA ASP A 609 -22.26 -13.45 9.73
C ASP A 609 -23.29 -13.22 8.62
N PHE A 610 -23.06 -13.63 7.38
CA PHE A 610 -23.94 -13.33 6.24
C PHE A 610 -24.58 -14.55 5.57
N GLY A 611 -24.28 -15.79 6.02
CA GLY A 611 -24.97 -17.01 5.55
C GLY A 611 -24.28 -17.71 4.39
N ASP A 612 -25.07 -18.26 3.45
CA ASP A 612 -24.61 -19.23 2.47
C ASP A 612 -24.24 -18.57 1.13
N THR A 613 -23.23 -19.18 0.46
CA THR A 613 -22.83 -18.85 -0.91
C THR A 613 -22.66 -20.12 -1.74
N GLU A 614 -23.03 -20.05 -3.02
CA GLU A 614 -22.93 -21.14 -3.98
C GLU A 614 -22.12 -20.66 -5.21
N ILE A 615 -21.17 -21.49 -5.65
CA ILE A 615 -20.24 -21.16 -6.70
C ILE A 615 -20.15 -22.32 -7.68
N GLY A 616 -20.04 -22.01 -8.97
CA GLY A 616 -19.84 -23.01 -10.02
C GLY A 616 -18.83 -22.54 -11.06
N LYS A 617 -18.14 -23.50 -11.67
CA LYS A 617 -17.18 -23.28 -12.76
C LYS A 617 -17.29 -24.40 -13.78
N VAL A 618 -17.21 -24.02 -15.05
CA VAL A 618 -17.08 -24.96 -16.18
C VAL A 618 -15.95 -24.46 -17.06
N THR A 619 -14.95 -25.29 -17.28
CA THR A 619 -13.79 -25.02 -18.14
C THR A 619 -13.73 -26.10 -19.21
N ALA A 620 -13.40 -25.69 -20.43
CA ALA A 620 -13.22 -26.59 -21.56
C ALA A 620 -11.98 -26.19 -22.36
N ARG A 621 -11.23 -27.19 -22.84
CA ARG A 621 -10.17 -27.04 -23.83
C ARG A 621 -10.40 -28.04 -24.97
N TYR A 622 -10.29 -27.55 -26.19
CA TYR A 622 -10.37 -28.37 -27.38
C TYR A 622 -9.12 -28.20 -28.25
N ASP A 623 -8.34 -29.27 -28.40
CA ASP A 623 -7.15 -29.34 -29.25
C ASP A 623 -7.58 -29.58 -30.68
N ILE A 624 -7.57 -28.51 -31.50
CA ILE A 624 -7.93 -28.55 -32.93
C ILE A 624 -6.89 -29.38 -33.69
N THR A 625 -5.63 -29.18 -33.35
CA THR A 625 -4.46 -29.94 -33.79
C THR A 625 -3.46 -30.01 -32.64
N PRO A 626 -2.41 -30.82 -32.70
CA PRO A 626 -1.37 -30.81 -31.68
C PRO A 626 -0.73 -29.43 -31.46
N GLN A 627 -0.80 -28.51 -32.43
CA GLN A 627 -0.21 -27.19 -32.38
C GLN A 627 -1.21 -26.08 -31.99
N TYR A 628 -2.50 -26.31 -32.04
CA TYR A 628 -3.51 -25.28 -31.82
C TYR A 628 -4.67 -25.81 -30.98
N ALA A 629 -4.95 -25.08 -29.89
CA ALA A 629 -6.08 -25.34 -29.03
C ALA A 629 -6.91 -24.06 -28.79
N ILE A 630 -8.18 -24.25 -28.49
CA ILE A 630 -9.05 -23.24 -27.93
C ILE A 630 -9.45 -23.66 -26.53
N ARG A 631 -9.55 -22.69 -25.64
CA ARG A 631 -9.99 -22.91 -24.26
C ARG A 631 -11.00 -21.86 -23.83
N GLY A 632 -11.82 -22.16 -22.84
CA GLY A 632 -12.75 -21.19 -22.31
C GLY A 632 -13.34 -21.62 -20.98
N THR A 633 -13.69 -20.62 -20.17
CA THR A 633 -14.27 -20.82 -18.84
C THR A 633 -15.48 -19.93 -18.65
N VAL A 634 -16.46 -20.47 -17.95
CA VAL A 634 -17.55 -19.69 -17.32
C VAL A 634 -17.53 -20.02 -15.83
N SER A 635 -17.42 -19.01 -15.00
CA SER A 635 -17.40 -19.19 -13.55
C SER A 635 -18.19 -18.11 -12.82
N THR A 636 -18.76 -18.48 -11.70
CA THR A 636 -19.23 -17.55 -10.68
C THR A 636 -18.21 -17.46 -9.55
N GLY A 637 -18.20 -16.35 -8.84
CA GLY A 637 -17.33 -16.15 -7.71
C GLY A 637 -17.96 -15.20 -6.70
N PHE A 638 -17.36 -15.08 -5.55
CA PHE A 638 -17.75 -14.10 -4.57
C PHE A 638 -16.55 -13.66 -3.73
N ARG A 639 -16.70 -12.54 -3.06
CA ARG A 639 -15.80 -12.07 -2.02
C ARG A 639 -16.60 -11.73 -0.76
N ALA A 640 -16.23 -12.34 0.34
CA ALA A 640 -16.74 -11.94 1.64
C ALA A 640 -16.24 -10.53 1.99
N PRO A 641 -17.05 -9.67 2.63
CA PRO A 641 -16.51 -8.46 3.26
C PRO A 641 -15.37 -8.86 4.20
N THR A 642 -14.26 -8.15 4.20
CA THR A 642 -13.25 -8.40 5.21
C THR A 642 -13.72 -7.88 6.57
N LEU A 643 -13.29 -8.51 7.66
CA LEU A 643 -13.62 -7.99 9.00
C LEU A 643 -13.05 -6.57 9.21
N ALA A 644 -11.97 -6.24 8.49
CA ALA A 644 -11.43 -4.89 8.49
C ALA A 644 -12.41 -3.88 7.85
N GLU A 645 -13.02 -4.20 6.68
CA GLU A 645 -14.05 -3.34 6.06
C GLU A 645 -15.29 -3.18 6.94
N GLU A 646 -15.64 -4.19 7.72
CA GLU A 646 -16.82 -4.15 8.60
C GLU A 646 -16.60 -3.35 9.88
N PHE A 647 -15.43 -3.50 10.51
CA PHE A 647 -15.19 -3.03 11.89
C PHE A 647 -14.13 -1.94 12.03
N TYR A 648 -13.42 -1.58 10.96
CA TYR A 648 -12.42 -0.51 11.03
C TYR A 648 -13.05 0.83 11.37
N THR A 649 -12.42 1.52 12.32
CA THR A 649 -12.73 2.90 12.67
C THR A 649 -11.45 3.67 12.90
N ALA A 650 -11.39 4.88 12.38
CA ALA A 650 -10.28 5.80 12.61
C ALA A 650 -10.71 7.24 12.36
N VAL A 651 -10.04 8.18 12.99
CA VAL A 651 -10.19 9.61 12.72
C VAL A 651 -8.99 10.06 11.90
N ASN A 652 -9.22 10.74 10.79
CA ASN A 652 -8.18 11.44 10.05
C ASN A 652 -8.27 12.94 10.38
N VAL A 653 -7.20 13.51 10.90
CA VAL A 653 -7.19 14.90 11.38
C VAL A 653 -6.28 15.76 10.53
N SER A 654 -6.87 16.74 9.89
CA SER A 654 -6.19 17.90 9.34
C SER A 654 -6.32 19.10 10.28
N PRO A 655 -5.60 20.20 10.06
CA PRO A 655 -5.57 21.31 11.01
C PRO A 655 -6.91 21.93 11.41
N THR A 656 -7.90 21.80 10.54
CA THR A 656 -9.22 22.44 10.73
C THR A 656 -10.39 21.50 10.48
N SER A 657 -10.11 20.25 10.15
CA SER A 657 -11.14 19.24 9.86
C SER A 657 -10.80 17.90 10.49
N ALA A 658 -11.82 17.16 10.84
CA ALA A 658 -11.73 15.77 11.28
C ALA A 658 -12.72 14.93 10.48
N THR A 659 -12.25 13.86 9.87
CA THR A 659 -13.07 12.88 9.16
C THR A 659 -12.98 11.55 9.88
N LEU A 660 -14.12 11.00 10.28
CA LEU A 660 -14.21 9.72 10.97
C LEU A 660 -14.67 8.63 10.00
N GLN A 661 -13.87 7.59 9.86
CA GLN A 661 -14.30 6.34 9.24
C GLN A 661 -15.16 5.57 10.24
N LEU A 662 -16.42 5.37 9.90
CA LEU A 662 -17.35 4.60 10.71
C LEU A 662 -17.24 3.11 10.40
N PRO A 663 -17.28 2.23 11.40
CA PRO A 663 -17.48 0.81 11.13
C PRO A 663 -18.78 0.61 10.37
N ALA A 664 -18.74 -0.16 9.28
CA ALA A 664 -19.92 -0.38 8.44
C ALA A 664 -21.06 -1.06 9.21
N ASP A 665 -20.72 -1.96 10.13
CA ASP A 665 -21.68 -2.60 11.05
C ASP A 665 -21.73 -1.87 12.40
N SER A 666 -22.18 -0.61 12.39
CA SER A 666 -22.30 0.19 13.62
C SER A 666 -23.59 0.98 13.68
N ALA A 667 -24.00 1.32 14.92
CA ALA A 667 -25.13 2.22 15.15
C ALA A 667 -24.88 3.61 14.53
N ALA A 668 -23.64 4.06 14.44
CA ALA A 668 -23.26 5.32 13.82
C ALA A 668 -23.47 5.28 12.29
N ALA A 669 -23.06 4.21 11.60
CA ALA A 669 -23.32 4.02 10.18
C ALA A 669 -24.83 3.88 9.86
N ASN A 670 -25.57 3.24 10.76
CA ASN A 670 -27.03 3.14 10.64
C ASN A 670 -27.73 4.51 10.68
N LEU A 671 -27.18 5.52 11.38
CA LEU A 671 -27.71 6.89 11.31
C LEU A 671 -27.58 7.51 9.92
N MET A 672 -26.56 7.12 9.16
CA MET A 672 -26.42 7.52 7.75
C MET A 672 -27.39 6.76 6.84
N GLY A 673 -28.12 5.78 7.37
CA GLY A 673 -29.02 4.91 6.60
C GLY A 673 -28.28 3.78 5.87
N LEU A 674 -27.05 3.50 6.24
CA LEU A 674 -26.28 2.38 5.70
C LEU A 674 -26.71 1.08 6.37
N SER A 675 -26.55 -0.03 5.67
CA SER A 675 -26.80 -1.39 6.18
C SER A 675 -25.49 -2.17 6.20
N ASN A 676 -25.48 -3.26 6.97
CA ASN A 676 -24.35 -4.19 7.02
C ASN A 676 -23.91 -4.60 5.62
N LEU A 677 -22.62 -4.81 5.47
CA LEU A 677 -22.02 -5.22 4.20
C LEU A 677 -22.54 -6.60 3.77
N LYS A 678 -22.63 -6.77 2.47
CA LYS A 678 -22.99 -8.02 1.81
C LYS A 678 -21.83 -8.51 0.98
N PRO A 679 -21.71 -9.82 0.74
CA PRO A 679 -20.73 -10.33 -0.19
C PRO A 679 -20.82 -9.67 -1.57
N GLU A 680 -19.68 -9.43 -2.17
CA GLU A 680 -19.58 -9.15 -3.60
C GLU A 680 -19.84 -10.44 -4.36
N SER A 681 -20.46 -10.34 -5.51
CA SER A 681 -20.71 -11.48 -6.39
C SER A 681 -20.09 -11.22 -7.76
N SER A 682 -19.52 -12.24 -8.37
CA SER A 682 -18.94 -12.11 -9.70
C SER A 682 -19.46 -13.17 -10.68
N THR A 683 -19.45 -12.80 -11.96
CA THR A 683 -19.58 -13.73 -13.07
C THR A 683 -18.48 -13.44 -14.07
N SER A 684 -17.70 -14.46 -14.40
CA SER A 684 -16.54 -14.35 -15.26
C SER A 684 -16.68 -15.25 -16.48
N TYR A 685 -16.24 -14.73 -17.61
CA TYR A 685 -16.15 -15.45 -18.89
C TYR A 685 -14.73 -15.28 -19.43
N SER A 686 -14.10 -16.37 -19.86
CA SER A 686 -12.85 -16.32 -20.59
C SER A 686 -12.91 -17.18 -21.86
N LEU A 687 -12.17 -16.77 -22.90
CA LEU A 687 -11.99 -17.52 -24.13
C LEU A 687 -10.57 -17.28 -24.63
N GLY A 688 -9.83 -18.35 -24.89
CA GLY A 688 -8.43 -18.27 -25.29
C GLY A 688 -8.06 -19.16 -26.46
N ILE A 689 -6.96 -18.80 -27.09
CA ILE A 689 -6.27 -19.59 -28.11
C ILE A 689 -4.87 -19.89 -27.58
N VAL A 690 -4.47 -21.16 -27.67
CA VAL A 690 -3.12 -21.63 -27.40
C VAL A 690 -2.52 -22.10 -28.73
N ALA A 691 -1.32 -21.68 -29.07
CA ALA A 691 -0.66 -21.98 -30.31
C ALA A 691 0.83 -22.33 -30.08
N HIS A 692 1.26 -23.43 -30.68
CA HIS A 692 2.64 -23.90 -30.78
C HIS A 692 3.01 -24.11 -32.27
N PRO A 693 3.05 -23.02 -33.06
CA PRO A 693 3.25 -23.14 -34.50
C PRO A 693 4.64 -23.64 -34.90
N LEU A 694 5.63 -23.52 -34.01
CA LEU A 694 6.99 -24.05 -34.08
C LEU A 694 7.26 -24.82 -32.80
N ASP A 695 8.20 -25.75 -32.83
CA ASP A 695 8.49 -26.66 -31.71
C ASP A 695 8.78 -25.92 -30.38
N ASP A 696 9.46 -24.77 -30.45
CA ASP A 696 9.88 -24.00 -29.28
C ASP A 696 9.08 -22.70 -29.09
N LEU A 697 8.09 -22.38 -29.96
CA LEU A 697 7.30 -21.18 -29.86
C LEU A 697 5.96 -21.49 -29.17
N SER A 698 5.72 -20.86 -28.06
CA SER A 698 4.45 -20.88 -27.33
C SER A 698 3.78 -19.51 -27.39
N ALA A 699 2.52 -19.45 -27.77
CA ALA A 699 1.73 -18.24 -27.80
C ALA A 699 0.33 -18.47 -27.23
N THR A 700 -0.13 -17.57 -26.37
CA THR A 700 -1.50 -17.57 -25.84
C THR A 700 -2.14 -16.21 -26.02
N VAL A 701 -3.42 -16.20 -26.32
CA VAL A 701 -4.26 -15.01 -26.35
C VAL A 701 -5.56 -15.35 -25.63
N ASP A 702 -5.83 -14.69 -24.52
CA ASP A 702 -7.01 -14.93 -23.70
C ASP A 702 -7.82 -13.63 -23.56
N VAL A 703 -9.06 -13.64 -23.98
CA VAL A 703 -10.03 -12.55 -23.76
C VAL A 703 -10.87 -12.87 -22.53
N TYR A 704 -11.19 -11.84 -21.74
CA TYR A 704 -11.96 -12.04 -20.51
C TYR A 704 -13.00 -10.95 -20.28
N SER A 705 -14.02 -11.30 -19.50
CA SER A 705 -15.06 -10.37 -19.05
C SER A 705 -15.47 -10.77 -17.63
N ILE A 706 -15.31 -9.85 -16.67
CA ILE A 706 -15.57 -10.05 -15.24
C ILE A 706 -16.57 -9.00 -14.79
N ALA A 707 -17.78 -9.43 -14.46
CA ALA A 707 -18.81 -8.57 -13.88
C ALA A 707 -18.84 -8.77 -12.36
N ILE A 708 -18.69 -7.68 -11.60
CA ILE A 708 -18.77 -7.70 -10.13
C ILE A 708 -19.97 -6.87 -9.69
N GLY A 709 -20.87 -7.50 -8.96
CA GLY A 709 -22.02 -6.87 -8.31
C GLY A 709 -21.78 -6.63 -6.82
N ASN A 710 -22.46 -5.62 -6.26
CA ASN A 710 -22.35 -5.26 -4.83
C ASN A 710 -20.92 -4.96 -4.37
N ARG A 711 -20.09 -4.37 -5.23
CA ARG A 711 -18.70 -4.07 -4.90
C ARG A 711 -18.61 -3.14 -3.70
N ILE A 712 -17.74 -3.49 -2.73
CA ILE A 712 -17.53 -2.75 -1.50
C ILE A 712 -16.55 -1.62 -1.79
N VAL A 713 -16.97 -0.40 -1.48
CA VAL A 713 -16.20 0.83 -1.68
C VAL A 713 -16.46 1.80 -0.54
N ASN A 714 -15.54 2.72 -0.30
CA ASN A 714 -15.76 3.78 0.70
C ASN A 714 -16.74 4.82 0.16
N SER A 715 -17.59 5.37 1.03
CA SER A 715 -18.52 6.44 0.67
C SER A 715 -17.78 7.76 0.44
N ALA A 716 -18.38 8.67 -0.31
CA ALA A 716 -18.00 10.07 -0.18
C ALA A 716 -18.22 10.55 1.25
N THR A 717 -17.46 11.57 1.66
CA THR A 717 -17.59 12.17 3.00
C THR A 717 -18.92 12.88 3.16
N VAL A 718 -19.66 12.51 4.20
CA VAL A 718 -20.83 13.25 4.65
C VAL A 718 -20.36 14.30 5.67
N ASN A 719 -20.52 15.57 5.36
CA ASN A 719 -19.94 16.68 6.09
C ASN A 719 -20.96 17.37 7.01
N ALA A 720 -20.50 17.91 8.13
CA ALA A 720 -21.31 18.77 8.99
C ALA A 720 -21.44 20.19 8.40
N THR A 721 -20.40 20.66 7.71
CA THR A 721 -20.33 21.95 7.04
C THR A 721 -19.60 21.78 5.71
N GLY A 722 -19.89 22.62 4.71
CA GLY A 722 -19.23 22.48 3.42
C GLY A 722 -19.76 23.44 2.36
N SER A 723 -19.35 23.22 1.12
CA SER A 723 -19.71 23.98 -0.08
C SER A 723 -20.91 23.39 -0.80
N ALA A 724 -21.48 24.13 -1.76
CA ALA A 724 -22.51 23.61 -2.64
C ALA A 724 -21.95 22.43 -3.47
N GLY A 725 -22.58 21.28 -3.34
CA GLY A 725 -22.14 20.01 -3.95
C GLY A 725 -21.67 18.97 -2.94
N ASP A 726 -21.31 19.36 -1.72
CA ASP A 726 -20.99 18.43 -0.66
C ASP A 726 -22.27 17.81 -0.07
N ILE A 727 -22.15 16.61 0.48
CA ILE A 727 -23.23 16.01 1.27
C ILE A 727 -23.19 16.66 2.65
N ILE A 728 -24.07 17.64 2.90
CA ILE A 728 -24.09 18.38 4.15
C ILE A 728 -25.24 17.88 5.01
N ALA A 729 -24.93 17.21 6.12
CA ALA A 729 -25.92 16.64 7.04
C ALA A 729 -25.46 16.74 8.52
N PRO A 730 -25.36 17.95 9.09
CA PRO A 730 -24.88 18.13 10.46
C PRO A 730 -25.72 17.38 11.50
N SER A 731 -27.05 17.23 11.25
CA SER A 731 -27.95 16.46 12.11
C SER A 731 -27.66 14.95 12.12
N ILE A 732 -26.85 14.46 11.21
CA ILE A 732 -26.41 13.06 11.12
C ILE A 732 -24.94 12.94 11.59
N VAL A 733 -24.06 13.83 11.11
CA VAL A 733 -22.62 13.77 11.35
C VAL A 733 -22.30 13.87 12.84
N PHE A 734 -22.80 14.89 13.54
CA PHE A 734 -22.47 15.05 14.95
C PHE A 734 -23.00 13.91 15.84
N PRO A 735 -24.26 13.43 15.70
CA PRO A 735 -24.70 12.24 16.41
C PRO A 735 -23.89 10.98 16.06
N ALA A 736 -23.50 10.78 14.81
CA ALA A 736 -22.70 9.63 14.40
C ALA A 736 -21.30 9.65 15.04
N ILE A 737 -20.64 10.82 15.06
CA ILE A 737 -19.33 11.00 15.72
C ILE A 737 -19.45 10.74 17.22
N ALA A 738 -20.50 11.27 17.86
CA ALA A 738 -20.75 11.05 19.30
C ALA A 738 -21.01 9.58 19.63
N LEU A 739 -21.76 8.85 18.78
CA LEU A 739 -21.99 7.41 18.94
C LEU A 739 -20.71 6.58 18.76
N ALA A 740 -19.80 7.03 17.92
CA ALA A 740 -18.49 6.42 17.78
C ALA A 740 -17.54 6.73 18.95
N GLY A 741 -17.99 7.53 19.94
CA GLY A 741 -17.21 7.86 21.14
C GLY A 741 -16.14 8.93 20.93
N VAL A 742 -16.18 9.64 19.79
CA VAL A 742 -15.24 10.73 19.49
C VAL A 742 -15.80 12.07 19.94
N THR A 743 -14.99 12.86 20.64
CA THR A 743 -15.33 14.23 21.03
C THR A 743 -14.55 15.20 20.16
N LEU A 744 -15.25 16.07 19.44
CA LEU A 744 -14.62 17.11 18.63
C LEU A 744 -14.42 18.40 19.42
N ASP A 745 -13.38 19.15 19.11
CA ASP A 745 -13.19 20.51 19.59
C ASP A 745 -14.26 21.42 18.97
N PRO A 746 -14.90 22.30 19.76
CA PRO A 746 -15.89 23.24 19.22
C PRO A 746 -15.33 24.21 18.17
N THR A 747 -14.00 24.35 18.08
CA THR A 747 -13.33 25.18 17.06
C THR A 747 -13.03 24.43 15.78
N ALA A 748 -13.28 23.13 15.69
CA ALA A 748 -13.16 22.38 14.46
C ALA A 748 -14.16 22.95 13.43
N THR A 749 -13.64 23.50 12.35
CA THR A 749 -14.45 24.21 11.35
C THR A 749 -15.15 23.25 10.39
N SER A 750 -14.68 22.01 10.31
CA SER A 750 -15.26 20.97 9.45
C SER A 750 -15.17 19.61 10.14
N ALA A 751 -16.28 18.90 10.13
CA ALA A 751 -16.35 17.50 10.57
C ALA A 751 -17.07 16.68 9.51
N GLY A 752 -16.60 15.45 9.28
CA GLY A 752 -17.18 14.55 8.29
C GLY A 752 -17.14 13.10 8.76
N VAL A 753 -17.95 12.28 8.11
CA VAL A 753 -17.97 10.83 8.32
C VAL A 753 -17.98 10.10 6.98
N THR A 754 -17.31 8.96 6.94
CA THR A 754 -17.29 8.02 5.82
C THR A 754 -17.58 6.61 6.34
N ALA A 755 -18.01 5.71 5.46
CA ALA A 755 -18.16 4.29 5.78
C ALA A 755 -18.06 3.45 4.51
N PHE A 756 -17.67 2.18 4.65
CA PHE A 756 -17.76 1.23 3.56
C PHE A 756 -19.21 0.83 3.28
N LEU A 757 -19.53 0.62 2.02
CA LEU A 757 -20.87 0.18 1.56
C LEU A 757 -20.76 -0.64 0.28
N ASN A 758 -21.78 -1.45 -0.02
CA ASN A 758 -21.92 -2.08 -1.33
C ASN A 758 -22.40 -1.04 -2.35
N GLY A 759 -21.45 -0.24 -2.84
CA GLY A 759 -21.73 1.04 -3.51
C GLY A 759 -21.87 0.97 -5.02
N ILE A 760 -21.17 0.06 -5.68
CA ILE A 760 -21.07 0.04 -7.15
C ILE A 760 -21.16 -1.37 -7.71
N SER A 761 -21.42 -1.47 -9.03
CA SER A 761 -21.09 -2.66 -9.82
C SER A 761 -20.10 -2.29 -10.91
N THR A 762 -19.24 -3.23 -11.30
CA THR A 762 -18.24 -2.99 -12.33
C THR A 762 -18.24 -4.12 -13.36
N LEU A 763 -17.86 -3.77 -14.60
CA LEU A 763 -17.58 -4.70 -15.67
C LEU A 763 -16.14 -4.46 -16.13
N THR A 764 -15.28 -5.46 -15.93
CA THR A 764 -13.88 -5.45 -16.37
C THR A 764 -13.75 -6.35 -17.58
N GLN A 765 -13.20 -5.84 -18.68
CA GLN A 765 -12.99 -6.58 -19.91
C GLN A 765 -11.59 -6.36 -20.45
N GLY A 766 -11.00 -7.40 -21.03
CA GLY A 766 -9.65 -7.25 -21.52
C GLY A 766 -9.13 -8.43 -22.31
N VAL A 767 -7.85 -8.32 -22.67
CA VAL A 767 -7.10 -9.34 -23.42
C VAL A 767 -5.73 -9.48 -22.80
N ASP A 768 -5.33 -10.70 -22.47
CA ASP A 768 -3.98 -11.09 -22.12
C ASP A 768 -3.31 -11.79 -23.30
N VAL A 769 -2.06 -11.44 -23.57
CA VAL A 769 -1.23 -12.05 -24.62
C VAL A 769 0.09 -12.47 -24.00
N THR A 770 0.54 -13.70 -24.27
CA THR A 770 1.87 -14.16 -23.87
C THR A 770 2.49 -14.93 -25.02
N VAL A 771 3.73 -14.60 -25.39
CA VAL A 771 4.51 -15.31 -26.40
C VAL A 771 5.89 -15.56 -25.84
N ASN A 772 6.34 -16.82 -25.87
CA ASN A 772 7.69 -17.22 -25.48
C ASN A 772 8.34 -17.91 -26.68
N TYR A 773 9.57 -17.54 -27.00
CA TYR A 773 10.32 -18.11 -28.10
C TYR A 773 11.82 -18.12 -27.81
N PRO A 774 12.41 -19.24 -27.47
CA PRO A 774 13.87 -19.40 -27.41
C PRO A 774 14.44 -19.44 -28.83
N THR A 775 15.51 -18.72 -29.05
CA THR A 775 16.25 -18.71 -30.34
C THR A 775 17.72 -19.02 -30.10
N ASP A 776 18.18 -20.13 -30.60
CA ASP A 776 19.59 -20.49 -30.57
C ASP A 776 20.33 -19.86 -31.76
N PHE A 777 21.27 -18.94 -31.47
CA PHE A 777 22.13 -18.30 -32.45
C PHE A 777 23.50 -19.00 -32.60
N GLY A 778 23.64 -20.25 -32.15
CA GLY A 778 24.85 -21.03 -32.17
C GLY A 778 25.99 -20.38 -31.39
N ASP A 779 27.12 -20.07 -32.03
CA ASP A 779 28.28 -19.44 -31.38
C ASP A 779 27.98 -18.06 -30.73
N TYR A 780 26.82 -17.50 -30.95
CA TYR A 780 26.38 -16.21 -30.35
C TYR A 780 25.44 -16.39 -29.18
N GLY A 781 25.16 -17.63 -28.78
CA GLY A 781 24.37 -17.93 -27.58
C GLY A 781 22.87 -18.08 -27.84
N LEU A 782 22.16 -18.31 -26.76
CA LEU A 782 20.70 -18.47 -26.68
C LEU A 782 20.03 -17.17 -26.25
N VAL A 783 18.93 -16.79 -26.91
CA VAL A 783 18.06 -15.68 -26.48
C VAL A 783 16.68 -16.23 -26.23
N ASN A 784 16.19 -16.05 -24.98
CA ASN A 784 14.81 -16.30 -24.64
C ASN A 784 14.02 -15.00 -24.82
N TRP A 785 13.14 -14.98 -25.81
CA TRP A 785 12.22 -13.86 -26.05
C TRP A 785 10.92 -14.09 -25.31
N THR A 786 10.49 -13.11 -24.55
CA THR A 786 9.16 -13.11 -23.92
C THR A 786 8.44 -11.82 -24.27
N LEU A 787 7.29 -11.95 -24.91
CA LEU A 787 6.33 -10.86 -25.10
C LEU A 787 5.12 -11.15 -24.23
N ALA A 788 4.82 -10.25 -23.28
CA ALA A 788 3.62 -10.30 -22.48
C ALA A 788 2.85 -8.98 -22.60
N GLY A 789 1.55 -9.04 -22.81
CA GLY A 789 0.72 -7.85 -22.99
C GLY A 789 -0.63 -7.99 -22.31
N ASN A 790 -1.14 -6.89 -21.79
CA ASN A 790 -2.49 -6.78 -21.25
C ASN A 790 -3.16 -5.51 -21.80
N TYR A 791 -4.39 -5.67 -22.25
CA TYR A 791 -5.33 -4.58 -22.48
C TYR A 791 -6.50 -4.76 -21.54
N ASN A 792 -6.87 -3.72 -20.79
CA ASN A 792 -7.90 -3.79 -19.78
C ASN A 792 -8.76 -2.52 -19.77
N THR A 793 -10.07 -2.69 -19.62
CA THR A 793 -11.04 -1.61 -19.42
C THR A 793 -11.95 -1.96 -18.25
N ILE A 794 -12.27 -0.96 -17.44
CA ILE A 794 -13.23 -1.07 -16.34
C ILE A 794 -14.36 -0.09 -16.60
N HIS A 795 -15.61 -0.55 -16.50
CA HIS A 795 -16.79 0.27 -16.57
C HIS A 795 -17.60 0.16 -15.29
N VAL A 796 -17.96 1.31 -14.73
CA VAL A 796 -18.87 1.40 -13.59
C VAL A 796 -20.31 1.32 -14.11
N GLY A 797 -21.03 0.29 -13.68
CA GLY A 797 -22.42 0.08 -14.04
C GLY A 797 -23.38 0.78 -13.04
N ARG A 798 -23.93 0.01 -12.11
CA ARG A 798 -24.85 0.54 -11.11
C ARG A 798 -24.10 1.32 -10.04
N LEU A 799 -24.64 2.48 -9.65
CA LEU A 799 -24.28 3.22 -8.45
C LEU A 799 -25.39 3.06 -7.40
N ALA A 800 -25.03 2.80 -6.16
CA ALA A 800 -25.98 2.80 -5.06
C ALA A 800 -26.47 4.24 -4.78
N PRO A 801 -27.77 4.48 -4.73
CA PRO A 801 -28.28 5.79 -4.39
C PRO A 801 -27.98 6.09 -2.90
N PRO A 802 -27.76 7.36 -2.55
CA PRO A 802 -27.66 7.74 -1.14
C PRO A 802 -28.94 7.36 -0.39
N PRO A 803 -28.81 6.97 0.89
CA PRO A 803 -29.97 6.68 1.73
C PRO A 803 -30.96 7.84 1.83
N ALA A 804 -32.24 7.53 2.04
CA ALA A 804 -33.31 8.52 2.10
C ALA A 804 -33.08 9.60 3.16
N VAL A 805 -32.41 9.27 4.28
CA VAL A 805 -32.09 10.21 5.35
C VAL A 805 -31.09 11.29 4.88
N LEU A 806 -30.15 10.94 4.01
CA LEU A 806 -29.22 11.90 3.42
C LEU A 806 -29.89 12.73 2.32
N LEU A 807 -30.72 12.10 1.49
CA LEU A 807 -31.52 12.79 0.45
C LEU A 807 -32.52 13.77 1.05
N ALA A 808 -33.05 13.51 2.26
CA ALA A 808 -33.91 14.45 2.99
C ALA A 808 -33.14 15.72 3.41
N SER A 809 -31.84 15.60 3.67
CA SER A 809 -30.96 16.74 4.02
C SER A 809 -30.41 17.46 2.80
N ASN A 810 -30.09 16.71 1.73
CA ASN A 810 -29.61 17.23 0.45
C ASN A 810 -30.18 16.37 -0.70
N PRO A 811 -31.23 16.86 -1.43
CA PRO A 811 -31.82 16.09 -2.53
C PRO A 811 -30.88 15.76 -3.69
N ASN A 812 -29.77 16.47 -3.80
CA ASN A 812 -28.72 16.26 -4.81
C ASN A 812 -27.51 15.49 -4.29
N ALA A 813 -27.61 14.91 -3.10
CA ALA A 813 -26.51 14.10 -2.55
C ALA A 813 -26.20 12.93 -3.47
N THR A 814 -24.90 12.65 -3.66
CA THR A 814 -24.41 11.45 -4.32
C THR A 814 -23.16 10.94 -3.58
N PHE A 815 -23.06 9.64 -3.39
CA PHE A 815 -21.82 9.04 -2.86
C PHE A 815 -20.73 8.93 -3.92
N PHE A 816 -21.14 8.94 -5.18
CA PHE A 816 -20.22 8.73 -6.30
C PHE A 816 -20.51 9.80 -7.34
N ASP A 817 -19.71 10.85 -7.33
CA ASP A 817 -19.70 11.86 -8.37
C ASP A 817 -18.98 11.35 -9.64
N SER A 818 -19.03 12.11 -10.69
CA SER A 818 -18.36 11.76 -11.94
C SER A 818 -16.85 11.60 -11.80
N PHE A 819 -16.22 12.33 -10.85
CA PHE A 819 -14.79 12.20 -10.55
C PHE A 819 -14.48 10.84 -9.91
N SER A 820 -15.28 10.41 -8.94
CA SER A 820 -15.14 9.09 -8.32
C SER A 820 -15.35 7.96 -9.33
N VAL A 821 -16.38 8.06 -10.16
CA VAL A 821 -16.67 7.08 -11.22
C VAL A 821 -15.50 7.02 -12.21
N PHE A 822 -15.03 8.18 -12.67
CA PHE A 822 -13.88 8.26 -13.56
C PHE A 822 -12.60 7.66 -12.92
N GLY A 823 -12.39 7.91 -11.64
CA GLY A 823 -11.30 7.29 -10.87
C GLY A 823 -11.35 5.77 -10.94
N PHE A 824 -12.50 5.15 -10.73
CA PHE A 824 -12.67 3.70 -10.83
C PHE A 824 -12.43 3.16 -12.26
N GLU A 825 -12.81 3.89 -13.30
CA GLU A 825 -12.69 3.44 -14.68
C GLU A 825 -11.28 3.64 -15.25
N HIS A 826 -10.50 4.61 -14.75
CA HIS A 826 -9.24 5.04 -15.32
C HIS A 826 -8.06 5.00 -14.35
N GLN A 827 -8.15 4.21 -13.28
CA GLN A 827 -7.11 4.09 -12.24
C GLN A 827 -5.77 3.61 -12.77
N THR A 828 -5.81 2.69 -13.72
CA THR A 828 -4.62 2.09 -14.34
C THR A 828 -4.61 2.35 -15.84
N PRO A 829 -3.43 2.42 -16.48
CA PRO A 829 -3.35 2.45 -17.94
C PRO A 829 -4.04 1.23 -18.55
N ASN A 830 -4.79 1.47 -19.62
CA ASN A 830 -5.52 0.40 -20.29
C ASN A 830 -4.61 -0.59 -21.03
N ILE A 831 -3.37 -0.20 -21.33
CA ILE A 831 -2.42 -1.02 -22.08
C ILE A 831 -1.12 -1.11 -21.32
N ARG A 832 -0.61 -2.33 -21.22
CA ARG A 832 0.77 -2.61 -20.79
C ARG A 832 1.33 -3.76 -21.60
N VAL A 833 2.54 -3.58 -22.13
CA VAL A 833 3.26 -4.60 -22.89
C VAL A 833 4.68 -4.67 -22.44
N ASN A 834 5.17 -5.85 -22.08
CA ASN A 834 6.54 -6.15 -21.74
C ASN A 834 7.17 -6.99 -22.85
N LEU A 835 8.28 -6.52 -23.41
CA LEU A 835 9.14 -7.29 -24.30
C LEU A 835 10.47 -7.53 -23.61
N THR A 836 10.81 -8.77 -23.35
CA THR A 836 12.06 -9.18 -22.69
C THR A 836 12.88 -10.03 -23.64
N ALA A 837 14.18 -9.73 -23.73
CA ALA A 837 15.19 -10.56 -24.34
C ALA A 837 16.20 -10.96 -23.26
N ASP A 838 16.29 -12.24 -22.94
CA ASP A 838 17.26 -12.79 -21.98
C ASP A 838 18.26 -13.64 -22.73
N TRP A 839 19.47 -13.10 -22.87
CA TRP A 839 20.57 -13.72 -23.62
C TRP A 839 21.56 -14.40 -22.69
N THR A 840 22.02 -15.57 -23.10
CA THR A 840 23.06 -16.35 -22.40
C THR A 840 24.08 -16.91 -23.36
N LEU A 841 25.36 -16.79 -23.02
CA LEU A 841 26.50 -17.37 -23.75
C LEU A 841 27.63 -17.67 -22.78
N ASP A 842 27.94 -18.93 -22.58
CA ASP A 842 28.98 -19.41 -21.67
C ASP A 842 28.83 -18.79 -20.27
N GLU A 843 29.82 -18.01 -19.81
CA GLU A 843 29.77 -17.31 -18.51
C GLU A 843 28.99 -15.98 -18.53
N TRP A 844 28.57 -15.53 -19.70
CA TRP A 844 27.88 -14.23 -19.87
C TRP A 844 26.38 -14.37 -19.97
N GLY A 845 25.69 -13.40 -19.41
CA GLY A 845 24.27 -13.23 -19.61
C GLY A 845 23.89 -11.74 -19.69
N ALA A 846 22.83 -11.46 -20.41
CA ALA A 846 22.27 -10.10 -20.46
C ALA A 846 20.75 -10.13 -20.62
N THR A 847 20.08 -9.23 -19.94
CA THR A 847 18.63 -9.05 -20.07
C THR A 847 18.34 -7.63 -20.51
N VAL A 848 17.49 -7.50 -21.51
CA VAL A 848 16.89 -6.23 -21.95
C VAL A 848 15.39 -6.38 -21.83
N ARG A 849 14.74 -5.48 -21.09
CA ARG A 849 13.28 -5.43 -21.01
C ARG A 849 12.79 -4.05 -21.41
N GLU A 850 11.82 -4.02 -22.31
CA GLU A 850 11.08 -2.82 -22.65
C GLU A 850 9.64 -2.96 -22.15
N THR A 851 9.22 -2.04 -21.28
CA THR A 851 7.84 -1.96 -20.78
C THR A 851 7.16 -0.76 -21.41
N LEU A 852 6.17 -1.01 -22.26
CA LEU A 852 5.32 0.00 -22.87
C LEU A 852 4.06 0.20 -22.03
N TRP A 853 3.87 1.40 -21.53
CA TRP A 853 2.67 1.83 -20.84
C TRP A 853 1.80 2.65 -21.79
N GLY A 854 0.51 2.34 -21.85
CA GLY A 854 -0.47 3.14 -22.59
C GLY A 854 -0.69 4.52 -21.97
N PRO A 855 -1.37 5.42 -22.68
CA PRO A 855 -1.76 6.70 -22.09
C PRO A 855 -2.75 6.49 -20.94
N ARG A 856 -2.70 7.40 -19.99
CA ARG A 856 -3.67 7.47 -18.90
C ARG A 856 -4.38 8.80 -18.92
N HIS A 857 -5.66 8.73 -18.65
CA HIS A 857 -6.48 9.90 -18.38
C HIS A 857 -6.68 10.01 -16.88
N ALA A 858 -6.42 11.19 -16.33
CA ALA A 858 -6.72 11.51 -14.93
C ALA A 858 -7.42 12.86 -14.89
N TYR A 859 -8.34 13.02 -13.96
CA TYR A 859 -8.83 14.34 -13.60
C TYR A 859 -8.09 14.81 -12.37
N THR A 860 -7.62 16.04 -12.37
CA THR A 860 -7.07 16.69 -11.19
C THR A 860 -7.89 17.91 -10.86
N GLY A 861 -8.25 18.02 -9.63
CA GLY A 861 -8.87 19.20 -9.08
C GLY A 861 -9.24 18.99 -7.62
N PRO A 862 -8.87 19.91 -6.74
CA PRO A 862 -9.41 19.89 -5.40
C PRO A 862 -10.91 20.20 -5.51
N ASN A 863 -11.71 19.41 -4.78
CA ASN A 863 -13.15 19.62 -4.68
C ASN A 863 -13.95 19.46 -5.98
N ASN A 864 -13.81 18.33 -6.69
CA ASN A 864 -14.71 17.93 -7.78
C ASN A 864 -14.87 18.96 -8.92
N SER A 865 -13.81 19.61 -9.35
CA SER A 865 -13.85 20.36 -10.61
C SER A 865 -13.75 19.35 -11.76
N GLU A 866 -14.90 18.94 -12.25
CA GLU A 866 -15.13 17.81 -13.17
C GLU A 866 -14.47 17.89 -14.53
N ASN A 867 -13.61 18.87 -14.83
CA ASN A 867 -13.28 19.15 -16.22
C ASN A 867 -11.84 19.57 -16.50
N ILE A 868 -10.87 19.25 -15.62
CA ILE A 868 -9.46 19.50 -15.97
C ILE A 868 -8.81 18.14 -16.28
N PRO A 869 -8.72 17.76 -17.55
CA PRO A 869 -8.01 16.53 -17.91
C PRO A 869 -6.53 16.70 -17.58
N ASN A 870 -5.98 15.67 -16.95
CA ASN A 870 -4.57 15.54 -16.67
C ASN A 870 -4.08 14.24 -17.31
N ASP A 871 -3.82 14.34 -18.60
CA ASP A 871 -3.49 13.17 -19.41
C ASP A 871 -1.99 12.93 -19.37
N GLN A 872 -1.61 11.69 -19.09
CA GLN A 872 -0.25 11.22 -19.25
C GLN A 872 -0.12 10.51 -20.61
N ALA A 873 0.89 10.91 -21.39
CA ALA A 873 1.22 10.21 -22.62
C ALA A 873 1.69 8.77 -22.36
N GLY A 874 1.50 7.90 -23.33
CA GLY A 874 2.10 6.57 -23.29
C GLY A 874 3.63 6.67 -23.26
N VAL A 875 4.31 5.76 -22.53
CA VAL A 875 5.75 5.81 -22.30
C VAL A 875 6.36 4.41 -22.39
N GLY A 876 7.60 4.33 -22.93
CA GLY A 876 8.46 3.15 -22.89
C GLY A 876 9.52 3.27 -21.82
N ILE A 877 9.66 2.24 -21.00
CA ILE A 877 10.67 2.13 -19.93
C ILE A 877 11.58 0.97 -20.26
N THR A 878 12.88 1.25 -20.37
CA THR A 878 13.89 0.24 -20.69
C THR A 878 14.68 -0.14 -19.43
N ASP A 879 14.75 -1.45 -19.15
CA ASP A 879 15.57 -2.05 -18.10
C ASP A 879 16.69 -2.85 -18.73
N LEU A 880 17.89 -2.81 -18.14
CA LEU A 880 19.09 -3.53 -18.60
C LEU A 880 19.77 -4.23 -17.44
N GLU A 881 20.23 -5.47 -17.67
CA GLU A 881 21.11 -6.18 -16.74
C GLU A 881 22.17 -6.93 -17.51
N GLY A 882 23.44 -6.87 -17.08
CA GLY A 882 24.53 -7.73 -17.51
C GLY A 882 24.97 -8.65 -16.38
N ARG A 883 25.18 -9.93 -16.67
CA ARG A 883 25.59 -10.96 -15.72
C ARG A 883 26.90 -11.59 -16.16
N TYR A 884 27.74 -11.93 -15.20
CA TYR A 884 28.99 -12.67 -15.44
C TYR A 884 29.22 -13.70 -14.34
N ASN A 885 29.35 -14.96 -14.73
CA ASN A 885 29.71 -16.05 -13.84
C ASN A 885 31.22 -16.04 -13.66
N ILE A 886 31.73 -15.47 -12.55
CA ILE A 886 33.17 -15.42 -12.24
C ILE A 886 33.70 -16.82 -12.01
N THR A 887 32.91 -17.67 -11.41
CA THR A 887 33.09 -19.12 -11.29
C THR A 887 31.75 -19.80 -11.41
N ASP A 888 31.68 -21.11 -11.48
CA ASP A 888 30.43 -21.89 -11.50
C ASP A 888 29.52 -21.59 -10.29
N GLN A 889 30.11 -21.06 -9.21
CA GLN A 889 29.41 -20.76 -7.96
C GLN A 889 29.16 -19.27 -7.75
N LEU A 890 29.98 -18.38 -8.34
CA LEU A 890 29.96 -16.94 -8.06
C LEU A 890 29.53 -16.15 -9.28
N GLN A 891 28.39 -15.50 -9.20
CA GLN A 891 27.84 -14.62 -10.23
C GLN A 891 27.86 -13.16 -9.78
N LEU A 892 28.23 -12.27 -10.68
CA LEU A 892 28.05 -10.82 -10.57
C LEU A 892 26.98 -10.36 -11.57
N ALA A 893 26.00 -9.59 -11.14
CA ALA A 893 25.06 -8.88 -12.00
C ALA A 893 25.17 -7.37 -11.76
N ILE A 894 25.12 -6.59 -12.83
CA ILE A 894 25.03 -5.12 -12.78
C ILE A 894 23.90 -4.70 -13.71
N GLY A 895 23.02 -3.86 -13.23
CA GLY A 895 21.84 -3.48 -14.00
C GLY A 895 21.35 -2.07 -13.69
N ALA A 896 20.38 -1.67 -14.50
CA ALA A 896 19.63 -0.43 -14.32
C ALA A 896 18.18 -0.67 -14.72
N ASN A 897 17.27 -0.29 -13.85
CA ASN A 897 15.87 -0.13 -14.21
C ASN A 897 15.63 1.31 -14.64
N ASN A 898 14.80 1.50 -15.66
CA ASN A 898 14.57 2.81 -16.25
C ASN A 898 15.89 3.52 -16.64
N VAL A 899 16.70 2.86 -17.45
CA VAL A 899 18.08 3.30 -17.78
C VAL A 899 18.14 4.71 -18.39
N PHE A 900 17.06 5.16 -19.01
CA PHE A 900 16.96 6.51 -19.61
C PHE A 900 16.44 7.57 -18.63
N ASN A 901 16.23 7.23 -17.36
CA ASN A 901 15.78 8.12 -16.29
C ASN A 901 14.47 8.85 -16.65
N ILE A 902 13.49 8.11 -17.16
CA ILE A 902 12.19 8.65 -17.55
C ILE A 902 11.34 8.84 -16.29
N HIS A 903 10.73 10.00 -16.15
CA HIS A 903 9.82 10.35 -15.08
C HIS A 903 8.39 10.44 -15.60
N PRO A 904 7.36 10.17 -14.76
CA PRO A 904 5.98 10.49 -15.09
C PRO A 904 5.83 11.98 -15.38
N ASP A 905 4.84 12.32 -16.21
CA ASP A 905 4.46 13.70 -16.41
C ASP A 905 4.07 14.33 -15.05
N ILE A 906 4.49 15.55 -14.84
CA ILE A 906 4.14 16.30 -13.64
C ILE A 906 2.71 16.76 -13.77
N ASN A 907 1.95 16.69 -12.68
CA ASN A 907 0.63 17.29 -12.59
C ASN A 907 0.68 18.71 -13.16
N GLY A 908 0.09 18.85 -14.33
CA GLY A 908 0.34 20.00 -15.19
C GLY A 908 -0.15 21.30 -14.58
N ALA A 909 0.46 22.36 -15.03
CA ALA A 909 -0.01 23.71 -14.80
C ALA A 909 -1.53 23.79 -15.02
N ALA A 910 -2.24 24.43 -14.09
CA ALA A 910 -3.66 24.71 -14.26
C ALA A 910 -3.91 25.28 -15.67
N PRO A 911 -4.89 24.77 -16.43
CA PRO A 911 -5.15 25.24 -17.78
C PRO A 911 -5.48 26.72 -17.76
N ASP A 912 -5.12 27.41 -18.81
CA ASP A 912 -5.50 28.83 -18.98
C ASP A 912 -7.02 28.95 -18.99
N CYS A 913 -7.59 29.73 -18.09
CA CYS A 913 -9.03 29.98 -18.03
C CYS A 913 -9.63 30.39 -19.37
N ALA A 914 -8.85 31.08 -20.18
CA ALA A 914 -9.27 31.51 -21.51
C ALA A 914 -9.43 30.35 -22.52
N ASN A 915 -8.78 29.23 -22.27
CA ASN A 915 -8.78 28.06 -23.14
C ASN A 915 -9.72 26.95 -22.67
N LEU A 916 -10.41 27.16 -21.56
CA LEU A 916 -11.39 26.18 -21.09
C LEU A 916 -12.65 26.19 -21.96
N PRO A 917 -13.26 25.03 -22.23
CA PRO A 917 -14.53 24.97 -22.96
C PRO A 917 -15.61 25.83 -22.30
N ALA A 918 -16.41 26.50 -23.10
CA ALA A 918 -17.51 27.30 -22.60
C ALA A 918 -18.48 26.44 -21.78
N GLY A 919 -18.73 26.82 -20.55
CA GLY A 919 -19.56 26.05 -19.63
C GLY A 919 -18.76 25.24 -18.59
N THR A 920 -17.41 25.27 -18.62
CA THR A 920 -16.59 24.67 -17.59
C THR A 920 -16.84 25.35 -16.24
N ILE A 921 -17.31 24.60 -15.25
CA ILE A 921 -17.57 25.10 -13.90
C ILE A 921 -16.31 24.92 -13.09
N ILE A 922 -15.64 26.04 -12.81
CA ILE A 922 -14.54 26.07 -11.83
C ILE A 922 -15.17 26.30 -10.47
N LYS A 923 -15.17 25.30 -9.60
CA LYS A 923 -15.69 25.44 -8.24
C LYS A 923 -14.79 26.39 -7.42
N ALA A 924 -15.38 26.99 -6.38
CA ALA A 924 -14.65 27.87 -5.47
C ALA A 924 -13.50 27.10 -4.81
N GLY A 925 -12.27 27.51 -5.12
CA GLY A 925 -11.02 26.85 -4.70
C GLY A 925 -10.26 26.14 -5.83
N GLY A 926 -10.87 25.92 -6.99
CA GLY A 926 -10.17 25.46 -8.20
C GLY A 926 -9.44 26.62 -8.87
N SER A 927 -8.24 26.43 -9.34
CA SER A 927 -7.47 27.45 -10.02
C SER A 927 -7.28 27.14 -11.50
N CYS A 928 -7.66 28.08 -12.33
CA CYS A 928 -7.16 28.21 -13.69
C CYS A 928 -6.34 29.51 -13.80
N LYS A 929 -5.45 29.62 -14.75
CA LYS A 929 -4.66 30.82 -14.98
C LYS A 929 -5.55 31.98 -15.41
N GLN A 930 -5.56 33.06 -14.66
CA GLN A 930 -6.41 34.25 -14.94
C GLN A 930 -5.70 35.38 -15.67
N GLY A 931 -4.61 35.13 -16.37
CA GLY A 931 -3.98 36.23 -17.16
C GLY A 931 -2.57 35.92 -17.62
N PRO A 932 -2.03 36.79 -18.53
CA PRO A 932 -0.74 36.55 -19.17
C PRO A 932 0.48 36.73 -18.26
N ASN A 933 0.29 37.21 -17.04
CA ASN A 933 1.35 37.42 -16.06
C ASN A 933 1.51 36.29 -15.02
N GLN A 934 0.70 35.24 -15.06
CA GLN A 934 0.95 34.04 -14.28
C GLN A 934 1.93 33.17 -15.05
N ALA A 935 3.09 32.94 -14.44
CA ALA A 935 4.15 32.15 -15.05
C ALA A 935 3.68 30.73 -15.42
N ASN A 936 4.18 30.24 -16.56
CA ASN A 936 4.03 28.83 -16.92
C ASN A 936 4.56 27.95 -15.78
N GLY A 937 3.70 27.21 -15.11
CA GLY A 937 4.10 26.33 -14.03
C GLY A 937 3.43 26.58 -12.69
N GLU A 938 2.33 27.33 -12.62
CA GLU A 938 1.46 27.25 -11.43
C GLU A 938 0.88 25.86 -11.34
N VAL A 939 1.37 25.15 -10.40
CA VAL A 939 1.04 23.78 -10.08
C VAL A 939 -0.28 23.74 -9.32
N GLN A 940 -1.09 22.75 -9.56
CA GLN A 940 -2.37 22.60 -8.83
C GLN A 940 -2.11 22.36 -7.35
N THR A 941 -2.85 23.04 -6.52
CA THR A 941 -2.86 22.78 -5.09
C THR A 941 -3.85 21.64 -4.81
N ASN A 942 -3.48 20.69 -3.96
CA ASN A 942 -4.51 19.86 -3.34
C ASN A 942 -5.44 20.75 -2.52
N GLY A 943 -6.61 20.26 -2.11
CA GLY A 943 -7.58 21.02 -1.32
C GLY A 943 -7.04 21.69 -0.05
N ASN A 944 -5.80 21.40 0.34
CA ASN A 944 -5.06 21.98 1.46
C ASN A 944 -4.09 23.10 1.01
N GLY A 945 -4.07 23.50 -0.25
CA GLY A 945 -3.18 24.54 -0.77
C GLY A 945 -1.73 24.10 -0.94
N GLN A 946 -1.46 22.79 -0.92
CA GLN A 946 -0.13 22.28 -1.23
C GLN A 946 0.04 22.16 -2.72
N VAL A 947 1.14 22.68 -3.21
CA VAL A 947 1.54 22.49 -4.57
C VAL A 947 2.40 21.26 -4.65
N TYR A 948 1.86 20.31 -5.38
CA TYR A 948 2.63 19.15 -5.73
C TYR A 948 3.12 19.32 -7.17
N GLN A 949 4.41 19.34 -7.34
CA GLN A 949 4.99 18.77 -8.54
C GLN A 949 4.91 17.23 -8.37
N THR A 950 3.72 16.71 -8.08
CA THR A 950 3.53 15.29 -7.99
C THR A 950 3.47 14.71 -9.38
N PRO A 951 4.14 13.60 -9.60
CA PRO A 951 3.91 12.82 -10.79
C PRO A 951 2.43 12.42 -10.83
N ILE A 952 1.85 12.47 -12.01
CA ILE A 952 0.52 11.94 -12.25
C ILE A 952 0.57 10.46 -11.87
N GLY A 953 -0.04 10.13 -10.75
CA GLY A 953 -0.07 8.85 -10.07
C GLY A 953 0.47 7.62 -10.79
N GLY A 954 1.49 7.15 -10.31
CA GLY A 954 2.31 6.00 -10.31
C GLY A 954 1.91 4.74 -11.05
N PHE A 955 2.09 4.62 -12.36
CA PHE A 955 2.12 3.28 -12.97
C PHE A 955 3.51 2.69 -12.91
N PHE A 956 4.55 3.51 -12.96
CA PHE A 956 5.95 3.15 -12.81
C PHE A 956 6.61 4.03 -11.76
N ASP A 957 7.79 3.66 -11.35
CA ASP A 957 8.51 4.34 -10.27
C ASP A 957 8.78 5.82 -10.64
N PRO A 958 8.24 6.79 -9.88
CA PRO A 958 8.41 8.20 -10.18
C PRO A 958 9.84 8.69 -9.95
N ASN A 959 10.67 7.93 -9.24
CA ASN A 959 12.01 8.33 -8.89
C ASN A 959 13.01 8.24 -10.05
N GLY A 960 12.59 7.74 -11.23
CA GLY A 960 13.43 7.65 -12.40
C GLY A 960 14.35 6.44 -12.40
N GLY A 961 15.57 6.60 -12.94
CA GLY A 961 16.53 5.52 -13.13
C GLY A 961 17.10 4.99 -11.82
N TYR A 962 17.06 3.65 -11.65
CA TYR A 962 17.59 2.93 -10.50
C TYR A 962 18.72 2.01 -10.94
N TYR A 963 19.91 2.11 -10.33
CA TYR A 963 21.09 1.33 -10.65
C TYR A 963 21.43 0.37 -9.51
N TYR A 964 21.81 -0.84 -9.85
CA TYR A 964 22.09 -1.86 -8.86
C TYR A 964 23.26 -2.76 -9.24
N ALA A 965 23.82 -3.42 -8.22
CA ALA A 965 24.76 -4.52 -8.36
C ALA A 965 24.34 -5.65 -7.41
N ARG A 966 24.37 -6.88 -7.93
CA ARG A 966 24.04 -8.10 -7.18
C ARG A 966 25.20 -9.09 -7.30
N VAL A 967 25.56 -9.68 -6.17
CA VAL A 967 26.50 -10.79 -6.09
C VAL A 967 25.78 -11.99 -5.52
N THR A 968 25.86 -13.12 -6.20
CA THR A 968 25.24 -14.39 -5.76
C THR A 968 26.29 -15.47 -5.71
N TYR A 969 26.40 -16.16 -4.58
CA TYR A 969 27.25 -17.32 -4.39
C TYR A 969 26.39 -18.55 -4.12
N ASN A 970 26.46 -19.53 -5.01
CA ASN A 970 25.79 -20.83 -4.91
C ASN A 970 26.78 -21.89 -4.40
N PHE A 971 26.39 -22.74 -3.43
CA PHE A 971 27.27 -23.75 -2.83
C PHE A 971 26.59 -25.11 -2.63
#